data_c6f1c0f9a75bf9d3dd725953fe01f0a4
#
_entry.id   c6f1c0f9a75bf9d3dd725953fe01f0a4
#
_cell.length_a   1.000
_cell.length_b   1.000
_cell.length_c   1.000
_cell.angle_alpha   90.00
_cell.angle_beta   90.00
_cell.angle_gamma   90.00
#
_symmetry.space_group_name_H-M   'P 1'
#
loop_
_entity.id
_entity.type
_entity.pdbx_description
1 polymer ?
#
loop_
_entity_poly.entity_id
_entity_poly.type
_entity_poly.pdbx_seq_one_letter_code
_entity_poly.pdbx_strand_id
1 'polypeptide(L)'
;MTAFTLNGQPFQTADDDPELLLIDVLRLQAGLTGTKLVCGAGICGACTVIIDGKTAVSCLMPAGAVAGRSVITVEGLAGDDLHPVQRAFIAHDAMQCGFCTPGFVVEAASLYESWRAARPGETPGREEIAAALSGHLCRCGAYGNICEAVAEACAGKFEGPIAAGPRLEAADKVTGAAKYTVDIAHEGQLEGLILRSTQPHARLTALDLEPALRVPGVKAAIAMSAVGAAIRYYGQEIAAVAAVDLASAKRGLAAIEVGYEPLPAVIGLDAARAPGAPQVYPGWRKPAANSGEGPMFPTPWKRNLRGPTGALSLNGGKAKKLIADARGRRDPLLVAGTFRTEAQSHTAFEPHAATARWSGDSLTVHLSTQAIAHMAKAIAKRFGVGEDKVRVIAEHVGGGFGAKLSITGETVAAVELARAAGAPVRVAFDRHEEMSVTGYRPGAELQVALLAGQEGELQAMSVKAYADAGVAVNSSIAAFARMMYDAPAKELVDYDVVSHLPPGAPFRGPGGPLLSFALEQAVDEAAEKLRVDPLALRLRWDGNLERQRLYGWMAKQPIWRDRAVTAVRSGRFRRGVGIAAANWLYWWQGVEVELAVRGGKLSVSTSVQDMGTGIRSVLARTAAEAFGLEQEDIGVEIGDSTLAPGPISGGSRTTASLVPALLAAADKLKAELRERSRGRIGDNAPWREIIAASDDIALRATRPPDAPSAVHRGLSPLQEGGFIGKTFDWVLRRFMHLNTGQGSSGAVYAAEVEVDTLLGHCRVTRYVAGLAVGRVQHPVLARNQAAGSIIQGIGYALYENRQLDPATGAVLTAGLEDYRIPGIADTPEIDIYFDEAGFEHVAGGGIGLGEIATLPVAASIANAVHDAAGVRLREIPIRPDRLINALRRGEAA
;
A
#
# COMPACT_ATOMS: atom_id res chain seq x y z
N MET A 1 38.19 5.32 17.30
CA MET A 1 37.23 4.28 17.75
C MET A 1 36.45 4.79 18.93
N THR A 2 35.12 4.82 18.85
CA THR A 2 34.24 5.33 19.90
C THR A 2 33.81 4.19 20.82
N ALA A 3 34.04 4.34 22.15
CA ALA A 3 33.61 3.36 23.16
C ALA A 3 32.40 3.89 23.93
N PHE A 4 31.36 3.05 24.08
CA PHE A 4 30.13 3.35 24.84
C PHE A 4 29.49 2.06 25.40
N THR A 5 28.44 2.18 26.18
CA THR A 5 27.68 1.02 26.65
C THR A 5 26.48 0.81 25.75
N LEU A 6 26.32 -0.37 25.11
CA LEU A 6 25.22 -0.73 24.23
C LEU A 6 24.41 -1.87 24.87
N ASN A 7 23.13 -1.62 25.14
CA ASN A 7 22.24 -2.58 25.80
C ASN A 7 22.84 -3.21 27.06
N GLY A 8 23.50 -2.38 27.89
CA GLY A 8 24.15 -2.81 29.14
C GLY A 8 25.50 -3.48 28.95
N GLN A 9 26.04 -3.63 27.74
CA GLN A 9 27.33 -4.26 27.46
C GLN A 9 28.32 -3.24 26.88
N PRO A 10 29.63 -3.32 27.22
CA PRO A 10 30.65 -2.48 26.57
C PRO A 10 30.68 -2.73 25.05
N PHE A 11 30.74 -1.67 24.29
CA PHE A 11 30.85 -1.73 22.83
C PHE A 11 31.87 -0.69 22.32
N GLN A 12 32.57 -1.02 21.24
CA GLN A 12 33.55 -0.13 20.60
C GLN A 12 33.38 -0.21 19.10
N THR A 13 33.33 0.96 18.41
CA THR A 13 33.25 1.02 16.95
C THR A 13 34.50 0.43 16.29
N ALA A 14 34.32 -0.22 15.13
CA ALA A 14 35.42 -0.77 14.34
C ALA A 14 36.31 0.33 13.75
N ASP A 15 35.72 1.48 13.40
CA ASP A 15 36.36 2.57 12.68
C ASP A 15 36.36 3.86 13.52
N ASP A 16 37.27 4.78 13.16
CA ASP A 16 37.39 6.12 13.75
C ASP A 16 36.97 7.18 12.72
N ASP A 17 35.92 6.88 11.97
CA ASP A 17 35.34 7.78 10.98
C ASP A 17 34.46 8.83 11.70
N PRO A 18 34.78 10.13 11.65
CA PRO A 18 33.98 11.18 12.27
C PRO A 18 32.60 11.36 11.64
N GLU A 19 32.39 10.91 10.42
CA GLU A 19 31.10 10.96 9.71
C GLU A 19 30.24 9.72 9.95
N LEU A 20 30.76 8.70 10.67
CA LEU A 20 30.05 7.47 10.96
C LEU A 20 28.82 7.76 11.83
N LEU A 21 27.62 7.44 11.33
CA LEU A 21 26.37 7.64 12.05
C LEU A 21 26.10 6.50 13.03
N LEU A 22 25.49 6.83 14.16
CA LEU A 22 25.12 5.84 15.19
C LEU A 22 24.23 4.72 14.61
N ILE A 23 23.31 5.03 13.72
CA ILE A 23 22.45 4.03 13.09
C ILE A 23 23.26 2.99 12.30
N ASP A 24 24.32 3.39 11.61
CA ASP A 24 25.17 2.48 10.85
C ASP A 24 26.00 1.59 11.77
N VAL A 25 26.51 2.13 12.89
CA VAL A 25 27.15 1.34 13.94
C VAL A 25 26.21 0.28 14.49
N LEU A 26 25.00 0.66 14.88
CA LEU A 26 24.00 -0.27 15.44
C LEU A 26 23.64 -1.39 14.46
N ARG A 27 23.38 -1.05 13.21
CA ARG A 27 22.91 -2.00 12.21
C ARG A 27 24.01 -2.85 11.58
N LEU A 28 25.14 -2.22 11.23
CA LEU A 28 26.19 -2.87 10.41
C LEU A 28 27.31 -3.46 11.27
N GLN A 29 27.65 -2.83 12.41
CA GLN A 29 28.72 -3.31 13.27
C GLN A 29 28.19 -4.14 14.45
N ALA A 30 27.11 -3.70 15.12
CA ALA A 30 26.51 -4.42 16.23
C ALA A 30 25.46 -5.46 15.81
N GLY A 31 24.97 -5.45 14.56
CA GLY A 31 23.96 -6.36 14.05
C GLY A 31 22.55 -6.16 14.65
N LEU A 32 22.32 -5.01 15.31
CA LEU A 32 21.04 -4.64 15.93
C LEU A 32 20.14 -3.98 14.90
N THR A 33 19.43 -4.80 14.14
CA THR A 33 18.63 -4.35 13.00
C THR A 33 17.23 -3.88 13.36
N GLY A 34 16.79 -3.98 14.61
CA GLY A 34 15.53 -3.40 15.11
C GLY A 34 15.46 -1.89 14.90
N THR A 35 16.57 -1.19 15.08
CA THR A 35 16.68 0.23 14.72
C THR A 35 16.67 0.40 13.19
N LYS A 36 15.64 1.07 12.64
CA LYS A 36 15.40 1.12 11.17
C LYS A 36 15.77 2.47 10.56
N LEU A 37 16.49 2.43 9.42
CA LEU A 37 16.71 3.62 8.58
C LEU A 37 15.55 3.77 7.59
N VAL A 38 14.77 4.84 7.74
CA VAL A 38 13.62 5.15 6.88
C VAL A 38 13.78 6.49 6.17
N CYS A 39 13.76 7.62 6.91
CA CYS A 39 13.84 8.95 6.31
C CYS A 39 15.28 9.46 6.16
N GLY A 40 16.19 9.09 7.06
CA GLY A 40 17.54 9.66 7.11
C GLY A 40 17.59 11.15 7.50
N ALA A 41 16.45 11.75 7.89
CA ALA A 41 16.28 13.19 8.10
C ALA A 41 15.72 13.53 9.50
N GLY A 42 15.70 12.56 10.42
CA GLY A 42 15.24 12.79 11.80
C GLY A 42 13.72 12.96 11.99
N ILE A 43 12.90 12.69 10.97
CA ILE A 43 11.46 13.01 10.96
C ILE A 43 10.57 11.85 11.42
N CYS A 44 10.89 10.61 11.01
CA CYS A 44 9.93 9.48 11.11
C CYS A 44 10.03 8.67 12.41
N GLY A 45 11.04 8.89 13.24
CA GLY A 45 11.24 8.20 14.53
C GLY A 45 11.58 6.70 14.46
N ALA A 46 11.64 6.07 13.28
CA ALA A 46 11.89 4.63 13.16
C ALA A 46 13.31 4.21 13.65
N CYS A 47 14.22 5.16 13.78
CA CYS A 47 15.59 4.98 14.26
C CYS A 47 15.79 5.43 15.72
N THR A 48 14.71 5.62 16.48
CA THR A 48 14.78 6.08 17.87
C THR A 48 15.49 5.07 18.78
N VAL A 49 16.38 5.57 19.60
CA VAL A 49 17.10 4.86 20.67
C VAL A 49 17.02 5.67 21.97
N ILE A 50 17.33 5.07 23.10
CA ILE A 50 17.44 5.78 24.38
C ILE A 50 18.94 6.00 24.67
N ILE A 51 19.33 7.25 24.95
CA ILE A 51 20.70 7.62 25.31
C ILE A 51 20.69 8.32 26.69
N ASP A 52 21.30 7.70 27.68
CA ASP A 52 21.28 8.17 29.07
C ASP A 52 19.86 8.51 29.58
N GLY A 53 18.89 7.63 29.25
CA GLY A 53 17.50 7.76 29.69
C GLY A 53 16.62 8.73 28.83
N LYS A 54 17.14 9.30 27.73
CA LYS A 54 16.39 10.18 26.86
C LYS A 54 16.34 9.62 25.43
N THR A 55 15.20 9.72 24.78
CA THR A 55 15.03 9.30 23.39
C THR A 55 15.78 10.23 22.43
N ALA A 56 16.37 9.65 21.39
CA ALA A 56 17.06 10.37 20.33
C ALA A 56 17.00 9.59 19.02
N VAL A 57 17.03 10.32 17.88
CA VAL A 57 17.08 9.73 16.54
C VAL A 57 18.54 9.43 16.16
N SER A 58 18.85 8.17 15.86
CA SER A 58 20.21 7.73 15.55
C SER A 58 20.66 8.03 14.12
N CYS A 59 19.74 8.32 13.19
CA CYS A 59 20.06 8.54 11.77
C CYS A 59 20.77 9.89 11.49
N LEU A 60 20.77 10.82 12.42
CA LEU A 60 21.46 12.12 12.31
C LEU A 60 22.59 12.26 13.35
N MET A 61 22.81 11.25 14.19
CA MET A 61 23.74 11.34 15.31
C MET A 61 25.09 10.75 14.90
N PRO A 62 26.19 11.53 14.93
CA PRO A 62 27.52 10.97 14.80
C PRO A 62 27.83 9.98 15.91
N ALA A 63 28.46 8.86 15.60
CA ALA A 63 28.79 7.83 16.59
C ALA A 63 29.68 8.38 17.72
N GLY A 64 30.54 9.35 17.42
CA GLY A 64 31.37 10.04 18.42
C GLY A 64 30.59 10.76 19.51
N ALA A 65 29.34 11.18 19.24
CA ALA A 65 28.50 11.88 20.22
C ALA A 65 28.03 10.99 21.39
N VAL A 66 28.12 9.66 21.28
CA VAL A 66 27.73 8.72 22.34
C VAL A 66 28.93 8.14 23.10
N ALA A 67 30.14 8.69 22.93
CA ALA A 67 31.34 8.27 23.65
C ALA A 67 31.12 8.32 25.15
N GLY A 68 31.35 7.17 25.85
CA GLY A 68 31.19 7.03 27.29
C GLY A 68 29.74 7.04 27.79
N ARG A 69 28.75 7.08 26.91
CA ARG A 69 27.30 7.12 27.23
C ARG A 69 26.68 5.72 27.19
N SER A 70 25.43 5.62 27.67
CA SER A 70 24.64 4.41 27.57
C SER A 70 23.63 4.54 26.46
N VAL A 71 23.61 3.56 25.55
CA VAL A 71 22.66 3.47 24.42
C VAL A 71 21.82 2.21 24.56
N ILE A 72 20.50 2.35 24.53
CA ILE A 72 19.53 1.24 24.56
C ILE A 72 18.73 1.25 23.28
N THR A 73 18.72 0.13 22.56
CA THR A 73 17.89 -0.12 21.38
C THR A 73 16.66 -0.95 21.77
N VAL A 74 15.73 -1.19 20.84
CA VAL A 74 14.54 -2.02 21.07
C VAL A 74 14.90 -3.42 21.57
N GLU A 75 16.01 -3.99 21.10
CA GLU A 75 16.53 -5.30 21.53
C GLU A 75 16.98 -5.31 22.99
N GLY A 76 17.34 -4.15 23.52
CA GLY A 76 17.76 -4.00 24.92
C GLY A 76 16.64 -3.62 25.90
N LEU A 77 15.40 -3.44 25.42
CA LEU A 77 14.26 -3.13 26.30
C LEU A 77 13.73 -4.35 27.04
N ALA A 78 13.76 -5.52 26.39
CA ALA A 78 13.43 -6.78 27.03
C ALA A 78 14.59 -7.23 27.91
N GLY A 79 14.31 -7.47 29.20
CA GLY A 79 15.25 -8.17 30.11
C GLY A 79 15.05 -9.69 29.98
N ASP A 80 14.77 -10.35 31.11
CA ASP A 80 14.39 -11.77 31.13
C ASP A 80 12.96 -11.97 30.58
N ASP A 81 12.18 -10.90 30.43
CA ASP A 81 10.82 -10.89 29.94
C ASP A 81 10.51 -9.59 29.12
N LEU A 82 9.44 -9.59 28.35
CA LEU A 82 9.05 -8.43 27.54
C LEU A 82 8.72 -7.21 28.43
N HIS A 83 9.08 -6.03 27.95
CA HIS A 83 8.68 -4.77 28.57
C HIS A 83 7.13 -4.60 28.52
N PRO A 84 6.47 -3.98 29.53
CA PRO A 84 5.01 -3.78 29.52
C PRO A 84 4.47 -3.16 28.24
N VAL A 85 5.17 -2.21 27.63
CA VAL A 85 4.82 -1.61 26.34
C VAL A 85 4.88 -2.63 25.21
N GLN A 86 5.88 -3.52 25.18
CA GLN A 86 5.96 -4.58 24.16
C GLN A 86 4.77 -5.53 24.27
N ARG A 87 4.38 -5.93 25.50
CA ARG A 87 3.20 -6.75 25.77
C ARG A 87 1.91 -6.06 25.32
N ALA A 88 1.77 -4.77 25.62
CA ALA A 88 0.62 -3.98 25.22
C ALA A 88 0.51 -3.89 23.69
N PHE A 89 1.62 -3.67 22.98
CA PHE A 89 1.65 -3.64 21.51
C PHE A 89 1.25 -4.99 20.90
N ILE A 90 1.66 -6.11 21.49
CA ILE A 90 1.23 -7.46 21.08
C ILE A 90 -0.28 -7.62 21.29
N ALA A 91 -0.79 -7.30 22.47
CA ALA A 91 -2.18 -7.52 22.85
C ALA A 91 -3.16 -6.69 22.00
N HIS A 92 -2.80 -5.45 21.67
CA HIS A 92 -3.63 -4.53 20.88
C HIS A 92 -3.39 -4.59 19.38
N ASP A 93 -2.51 -5.49 18.87
CA ASP A 93 -2.08 -5.46 17.45
C ASP A 93 -1.62 -4.04 17.03
N ALA A 94 -0.85 -3.37 17.89
CA ALA A 94 -0.39 -1.98 17.70
C ALA A 94 0.69 -1.87 16.61
N MET A 95 0.55 -2.65 15.55
CA MET A 95 1.46 -2.76 14.42
C MET A 95 0.76 -3.33 13.20
N GLN A 96 1.37 -3.16 12.01
CA GLN A 96 0.97 -3.89 10.81
C GLN A 96 2.22 -4.54 10.19
N CYS A 97 2.91 -3.86 9.26
CA CYS A 97 4.14 -4.42 8.68
C CYS A 97 5.27 -4.57 9.71
N GLY A 98 5.30 -3.76 10.77
CA GLY A 98 6.28 -3.84 11.85
C GLY A 98 7.55 -3.01 11.63
N PHE A 99 7.75 -2.39 10.46
CA PHE A 99 8.99 -1.68 10.16
C PHE A 99 9.22 -0.43 11.01
N CYS A 100 8.17 0.33 11.36
CA CYS A 100 8.24 1.47 12.28
C CYS A 100 8.07 1.07 13.75
N THR A 101 7.63 -0.14 14.04
CA THR A 101 7.22 -0.58 15.39
C THR A 101 8.34 -0.46 16.43
N PRO A 102 9.60 -0.84 16.14
CA PRO A 102 10.69 -0.68 17.11
C PRO A 102 10.87 0.75 17.60
N GLY A 103 10.83 1.75 16.69
CA GLY A 103 10.94 3.16 17.07
C GLY A 103 9.78 3.61 17.96
N PHE A 104 8.52 3.25 17.61
CA PHE A 104 7.36 3.53 18.46
C PHE A 104 7.45 2.87 19.84
N VAL A 105 7.92 1.62 19.91
CA VAL A 105 8.09 0.89 21.18
C VAL A 105 9.11 1.58 22.08
N VAL A 106 10.24 2.02 21.54
CA VAL A 106 11.29 2.73 22.28
C VAL A 106 10.78 4.05 22.85
N GLU A 107 10.09 4.86 22.04
CA GLU A 107 9.50 6.12 22.51
C GLU A 107 8.39 5.90 23.53
N ALA A 108 7.50 4.94 23.25
CA ALA A 108 6.42 4.60 24.17
C ALA A 108 6.92 4.03 25.50
N ALA A 109 8.05 3.30 25.50
CA ALA A 109 8.71 2.84 26.74
C ALA A 109 9.24 4.03 27.56
N SER A 110 9.86 5.01 26.91
CA SER A 110 10.30 6.25 27.59
C SER A 110 9.12 7.04 28.17
N LEU A 111 8.01 7.14 27.43
CA LEU A 111 6.78 7.75 27.96
C LEU A 111 6.22 6.95 29.15
N TYR A 112 6.16 5.62 29.03
CA TYR A 112 5.68 4.74 30.11
C TYR A 112 6.48 4.95 31.39
N GLU A 113 7.81 4.92 31.34
CA GLU A 113 8.67 5.12 32.52
C GLU A 113 8.44 6.48 33.17
N SER A 114 8.43 7.55 32.38
CA SER A 114 8.18 8.91 32.85
C SER A 114 6.78 9.11 33.42
N TRP A 115 5.77 8.53 32.75
CA TRP A 115 4.38 8.60 33.20
C TRP A 115 4.15 7.86 34.50
N ARG A 116 4.63 6.62 34.60
CA ARG A 116 4.52 5.78 35.82
C ARG A 116 5.23 6.39 37.02
N ALA A 117 6.36 7.06 36.80
CA ALA A 117 7.08 7.76 37.87
C ALA A 117 6.32 9.02 38.35
N ALA A 118 5.68 9.77 37.45
CA ALA A 118 5.00 11.01 37.78
C ALA A 118 3.53 10.85 38.19
N ARG A 119 2.81 9.87 37.60
CA ARG A 119 1.36 9.70 37.73
C ARG A 119 0.99 8.20 37.83
N PRO A 120 1.40 7.50 38.90
CA PRO A 120 1.17 6.08 39.03
C PRO A 120 -0.34 5.74 39.05
N GLY A 121 -0.76 4.82 38.17
CA GLY A 121 -2.14 4.37 38.07
C GLY A 121 -3.09 5.27 37.25
N GLU A 122 -2.64 6.42 36.76
CA GLU A 122 -3.40 7.25 35.83
C GLU A 122 -3.20 6.80 34.39
N THR A 123 -4.27 6.97 33.57
CA THR A 123 -4.25 6.67 32.13
C THR A 123 -4.02 7.97 31.35
N PRO A 124 -3.00 8.08 30.50
CA PRO A 124 -2.83 9.25 29.65
C PRO A 124 -3.96 9.37 28.63
N GLY A 125 -4.39 10.61 28.38
CA GLY A 125 -5.34 10.91 27.35
C GLY A 125 -4.73 10.77 25.94
N ARG A 126 -5.60 10.64 24.92
CA ARG A 126 -5.16 10.51 23.53
C ARG A 126 -4.27 11.68 23.08
N GLU A 127 -4.58 12.92 23.50
CA GLU A 127 -3.79 14.10 23.13
C GLU A 127 -2.39 14.07 23.76
N GLU A 128 -2.27 13.59 25.01
CA GLU A 128 -0.98 13.45 25.70
C GLU A 128 -0.10 12.39 25.01
N ILE A 129 -0.69 11.24 24.60
CA ILE A 129 -0.01 10.19 23.86
C ILE A 129 0.39 10.71 22.47
N ALA A 130 -0.51 11.38 21.76
CA ALA A 130 -0.24 11.94 20.44
C ALA A 130 0.87 13.00 20.49
N ALA A 131 0.92 13.84 21.54
CA ALA A 131 2.00 14.80 21.72
C ALA A 131 3.34 14.12 21.94
N ALA A 132 3.39 13.11 22.80
CA ALA A 132 4.62 12.36 23.10
C ALA A 132 5.16 11.59 21.88
N LEU A 133 4.25 11.00 21.08
CA LEU A 133 4.62 10.18 19.90
C LEU A 133 4.59 10.97 18.58
N SER A 134 4.47 12.32 18.62
CA SER A 134 4.32 13.15 17.41
C SER A 134 5.52 13.07 16.45
N GLY A 135 6.71 12.74 16.95
CA GLY A 135 7.94 12.51 16.17
C GLY A 135 7.99 11.14 15.46
N HIS A 136 6.92 10.36 15.49
CA HIS A 136 6.88 9.01 14.93
C HIS A 136 5.79 8.88 13.88
N LEU A 137 6.15 8.31 12.72
CA LEU A 137 5.26 8.11 11.59
C LEU A 137 5.05 6.62 11.31
N CYS A 138 3.85 6.28 10.82
CA CYS A 138 3.47 4.95 10.40
C CYS A 138 2.67 5.01 9.09
N ARG A 139 3.25 4.54 7.98
CA ARG A 139 2.53 4.53 6.69
C ARG A 139 1.35 3.55 6.67
N CYS A 140 1.42 2.48 7.46
CA CYS A 140 0.33 1.52 7.60
C CYS A 140 -0.86 2.08 8.42
N GLY A 141 -0.64 3.13 9.21
CA GLY A 141 -1.69 3.81 9.97
C GLY A 141 -2.17 3.04 11.22
N ALA A 142 -1.29 2.38 11.97
CA ALA A 142 -1.65 1.66 13.19
C ALA A 142 -1.89 2.58 14.42
N TYR A 143 -2.06 3.87 14.21
CA TYR A 143 -2.07 4.88 15.27
C TYR A 143 -3.16 4.69 16.35
N GLY A 144 -4.37 4.22 15.96
CA GLY A 144 -5.44 3.95 16.92
C GLY A 144 -5.02 2.91 17.95
N ASN A 145 -4.56 1.77 17.47
CA ASN A 145 -4.10 0.66 18.30
C ASN A 145 -2.86 1.02 19.12
N ILE A 146 -1.96 1.85 18.56
CA ILE A 146 -0.78 2.37 19.31
C ILE A 146 -1.25 3.24 20.48
N CYS A 147 -2.20 4.14 20.28
CA CYS A 147 -2.75 4.97 21.36
C CYS A 147 -3.36 4.10 22.48
N GLU A 148 -4.17 3.10 22.11
CA GLU A 148 -4.81 2.18 23.07
C GLU A 148 -3.77 1.36 23.85
N ALA A 149 -2.77 0.80 23.16
CA ALA A 149 -1.70 0.04 23.78
C ALA A 149 -0.91 0.87 24.79
N VAL A 150 -0.53 2.09 24.43
CA VAL A 150 0.24 3.00 25.30
C VAL A 150 -0.61 3.45 26.50
N ALA A 151 -1.88 3.81 26.28
CA ALA A 151 -2.79 4.20 27.35
C ALA A 151 -2.93 3.09 28.42
N GLU A 152 -3.16 1.86 27.98
CA GLU A 152 -3.34 0.72 28.89
C GLU A 152 -2.04 0.26 29.53
N ALA A 153 -0.89 0.34 28.84
CA ALA A 153 0.40 0.09 29.45
C ALA A 153 0.68 1.08 30.60
N CYS A 154 0.51 2.39 30.34
CA CYS A 154 0.70 3.43 31.36
C CYS A 154 -0.27 3.28 32.55
N ALA A 155 -1.47 2.74 32.33
CA ALA A 155 -2.41 2.38 33.39
C ALA A 155 -1.99 1.15 34.22
N GLY A 156 -0.90 0.44 33.83
CA GLY A 156 -0.37 -0.72 34.57
C GLY A 156 -1.04 -2.05 34.24
N LYS A 157 -1.77 -2.18 33.13
CA LYS A 157 -2.48 -3.42 32.78
C LYS A 157 -1.55 -4.54 32.26
N PHE A 158 -0.32 -4.25 31.90
CA PHE A 158 0.61 -5.18 31.25
C PHE A 158 1.88 -5.46 32.07
N GLU A 159 1.80 -5.39 33.40
CA GLU A 159 2.92 -5.69 34.32
C GLU A 159 3.28 -7.19 34.38
N GLY A 160 2.33 -8.08 34.07
CA GLY A 160 2.49 -9.53 34.06
C GLY A 160 2.40 -10.14 32.64
N PRO A 161 2.57 -11.48 32.56
CA PRO A 161 2.44 -12.21 31.31
C PRO A 161 1.08 -11.96 30.63
N ILE A 162 1.08 -11.98 29.29
CA ILE A 162 -0.13 -11.84 28.47
C ILE A 162 -0.46 -13.14 27.76
N ALA A 163 -1.72 -13.33 27.39
CA ALA A 163 -2.11 -14.33 26.41
C ALA A 163 -1.47 -13.98 25.05
N ALA A 164 -1.37 -14.97 24.16
CA ALA A 164 -0.90 -14.73 22.80
C ALA A 164 -1.76 -13.64 22.11
N GLY A 165 -1.08 -12.78 21.36
CA GLY A 165 -1.74 -11.70 20.65
C GLY A 165 -2.41 -12.17 19.33
N PRO A 166 -3.15 -11.28 18.68
CA PRO A 166 -3.84 -11.61 17.42
C PRO A 166 -2.89 -11.96 16.26
N ARG A 167 -1.62 -11.57 16.36
CA ARG A 167 -0.61 -11.72 15.31
C ARG A 167 0.53 -12.63 15.78
N LEU A 168 0.80 -13.71 15.03
CA LEU A 168 1.82 -14.71 15.39
C LEU A 168 3.23 -14.10 15.48
N GLU A 169 3.59 -13.23 14.53
CA GLU A 169 4.91 -12.62 14.46
C GLU A 169 5.02 -11.30 15.26
N ALA A 170 4.10 -11.04 16.18
CA ALA A 170 4.09 -9.80 16.94
C ALA A 170 5.31 -9.64 17.85
N ALA A 171 5.74 -10.72 18.52
CA ALA A 171 6.91 -10.72 19.39
C ALA A 171 8.18 -10.32 18.61
N ASP A 172 8.40 -10.90 17.44
CA ASP A 172 9.56 -10.57 16.60
C ASP A 172 9.59 -9.09 16.19
N LYS A 173 8.41 -8.51 15.92
CA LYS A 173 8.27 -7.10 15.52
C LYS A 173 8.54 -6.13 16.67
N VAL A 174 8.07 -6.43 17.88
CA VAL A 174 8.25 -5.52 19.04
C VAL A 174 9.62 -5.65 19.70
N THR A 175 10.35 -6.74 19.44
CA THR A 175 11.70 -6.96 19.97
C THR A 175 12.80 -6.61 18.97
N GLY A 176 12.45 -6.30 17.71
CA GLY A 176 13.44 -6.07 16.65
C GLY A 176 14.00 -7.34 16.01
N ALA A 177 13.51 -8.53 16.39
CA ALA A 177 13.93 -9.81 15.84
C ALA A 177 13.48 -10.03 14.40
N ALA A 178 12.35 -9.44 13.98
CA ALA A 178 11.84 -9.52 12.63
C ALA A 178 12.87 -8.98 11.62
N LYS A 179 13.26 -9.82 10.63
CA LYS A 179 14.22 -9.47 9.58
C LYS A 179 13.52 -9.13 8.27
N TYR A 180 13.82 -7.98 7.73
CA TYR A 180 13.36 -7.50 6.44
C TYR A 180 14.48 -7.62 5.41
N THR A 181 14.19 -7.42 4.13
CA THR A 181 15.21 -7.56 3.07
C THR A 181 16.45 -6.70 3.31
N VAL A 182 16.26 -5.48 3.82
CA VAL A 182 17.38 -4.55 4.16
C VAL A 182 18.22 -5.01 5.37
N ASP A 183 17.75 -5.99 6.13
CA ASP A 183 18.43 -6.49 7.33
C ASP A 183 19.23 -7.77 7.06
N ILE A 184 19.06 -8.37 5.87
CA ILE A 184 19.73 -9.61 5.48
C ILE A 184 21.21 -9.32 5.21
N ALA A 185 22.09 -10.08 5.80
CA ALA A 185 23.53 -10.02 5.59
C ALA A 185 24.08 -11.40 5.28
N HIS A 186 25.03 -11.44 4.35
CA HIS A 186 25.78 -12.64 3.98
C HIS A 186 27.28 -12.41 4.16
N GLU A 187 28.01 -13.46 4.43
CA GLU A 187 29.47 -13.40 4.47
C GLU A 187 30.02 -12.91 3.10
N GLY A 188 30.91 -11.94 3.14
CA GLY A 188 31.50 -11.34 1.93
C GLY A 188 30.54 -10.51 1.10
N GLN A 189 29.39 -10.11 1.66
CA GLN A 189 28.42 -9.27 0.96
C GLN A 189 28.98 -7.92 0.59
N LEU A 190 28.67 -7.47 -0.62
CA LEU A 190 29.01 -6.15 -1.17
C LEU A 190 27.77 -5.25 -1.13
N GLU A 191 28.01 -3.94 -1.05
CA GLU A 191 27.00 -2.91 -1.16
C GLU A 191 26.94 -2.39 -2.59
N GLY A 192 25.73 -2.42 -3.17
CA GLY A 192 25.47 -1.95 -4.53
C GLY A 192 24.72 -0.63 -4.55
N LEU A 193 25.12 0.27 -5.45
CA LEU A 193 24.45 1.55 -5.71
C LEU A 193 24.22 1.73 -7.21
N ILE A 194 23.18 2.52 -7.56
CA ILE A 194 22.78 2.79 -8.95
C ILE A 194 23.06 4.25 -9.30
N LEU A 195 23.77 4.47 -10.41
CA LEU A 195 23.92 5.78 -11.03
C LEU A 195 22.67 6.11 -11.84
N ARG A 196 22.06 7.25 -11.57
CA ARG A 196 20.83 7.70 -12.21
C ARG A 196 21.03 8.91 -13.11
N SER A 197 20.20 8.99 -14.14
CA SER A 197 20.20 10.14 -15.06
C SER A 197 19.82 11.44 -14.36
N THR A 198 20.55 12.49 -14.64
CA THR A 198 20.22 13.87 -14.28
C THR A 198 19.40 14.59 -15.36
N GLN A 199 19.10 13.89 -16.48
CA GLN A 199 18.38 14.45 -17.61
C GLN A 199 16.97 13.87 -17.69
N PRO A 200 15.94 14.70 -17.91
CA PRO A 200 14.57 14.23 -18.12
C PRO A 200 14.37 13.52 -19.46
N HIS A 201 15.12 13.96 -20.49
CA HIS A 201 15.12 13.37 -21.82
C HIS A 201 16.45 13.62 -22.51
N ALA A 202 17.14 12.56 -22.87
CA ALA A 202 18.44 12.64 -23.53
C ALA A 202 18.72 11.38 -24.35
N ARG A 203 19.75 11.44 -25.21
CA ARG A 203 20.43 10.27 -25.73
C ARG A 203 21.69 10.05 -24.91
N LEU A 204 21.91 8.83 -24.44
CA LEU A 204 23.18 8.46 -23.79
C LEU A 204 24.26 8.35 -24.85
N THR A 205 25.26 9.25 -24.85
CA THR A 205 26.28 9.32 -25.88
C THR A 205 27.59 8.63 -25.48
N ALA A 206 27.88 8.58 -24.18
CA ALA A 206 29.05 7.91 -23.64
C ALA A 206 28.78 7.33 -22.26
N LEU A 207 29.41 6.22 -21.91
CA LEU A 207 29.43 5.62 -20.60
C LEU A 207 30.76 4.89 -20.41
N ASP A 208 31.60 5.40 -19.49
CA ASP A 208 32.85 4.77 -19.12
C ASP A 208 32.84 4.32 -17.67
N LEU A 209 32.97 3.01 -17.46
CA LEU A 209 32.94 2.36 -16.14
C LEU A 209 34.36 2.10 -15.58
N GLU A 210 35.40 2.20 -16.42
CA GLU A 210 36.78 1.90 -16.02
C GLU A 210 37.31 2.77 -14.87
N PRO A 211 37.00 4.08 -14.80
CA PRO A 211 37.37 4.88 -13.63
C PRO A 211 36.82 4.36 -12.32
N ALA A 212 35.56 3.85 -12.32
CA ALA A 212 34.93 3.28 -11.13
C ALA A 212 35.63 2.00 -10.66
N LEU A 213 36.05 1.14 -11.59
CA LEU A 213 36.75 -0.12 -11.26
C LEU A 213 38.15 0.11 -10.65
N ARG A 214 38.74 1.29 -10.85
CA ARG A 214 40.00 1.68 -10.24
C ARG A 214 39.87 2.24 -8.82
N VAL A 215 38.67 2.52 -8.38
CA VAL A 215 38.42 3.01 -7.00
C VAL A 215 38.62 1.88 -5.98
N PRO A 216 39.50 2.08 -4.97
CA PRO A 216 39.71 1.07 -3.94
C PRO A 216 38.40 0.64 -3.26
N GLY A 217 38.19 -0.67 -3.16
CA GLY A 217 36.96 -1.25 -2.58
C GLY A 217 35.89 -1.59 -3.58
N VAL A 218 35.86 -1.00 -4.78
CA VAL A 218 34.93 -1.38 -5.86
C VAL A 218 35.34 -2.74 -6.43
N LYS A 219 34.34 -3.64 -6.57
CA LYS A 219 34.52 -5.02 -7.06
C LYS A 219 33.88 -5.27 -8.42
N ALA A 220 32.81 -4.54 -8.73
CA ALA A 220 32.13 -4.63 -10.02
C ALA A 220 31.47 -3.30 -10.39
N ALA A 221 31.39 -3.04 -11.70
CA ALA A 221 30.59 -1.97 -12.29
C ALA A 221 29.90 -2.49 -13.55
N ILE A 222 28.64 -2.13 -13.74
CA ILE A 222 27.81 -2.60 -14.87
C ILE A 222 27.06 -1.44 -15.52
N ALA A 223 26.81 -1.54 -16.82
CA ALA A 223 25.92 -0.64 -17.54
C ALA A 223 24.46 -1.13 -17.39
N MET A 224 23.57 -0.26 -16.93
CA MET A 224 22.12 -0.52 -16.89
C MET A 224 21.40 0.05 -18.12
N SER A 225 21.98 1.07 -18.75
CA SER A 225 21.52 1.63 -20.02
C SER A 225 22.62 1.55 -21.06
N ALA A 226 22.27 1.18 -22.30
CA ALA A 226 23.25 1.09 -23.39
C ALA A 226 23.54 2.48 -23.98
N VAL A 227 24.80 2.71 -24.44
CA VAL A 227 25.14 3.88 -25.25
C VAL A 227 24.27 3.93 -26.50
N GLY A 228 23.74 5.09 -26.85
CA GLY A 228 22.72 5.30 -27.88
C GLY A 228 21.26 5.16 -27.42
N ALA A 229 21.02 4.64 -26.24
CA ALA A 229 19.67 4.53 -25.69
C ALA A 229 19.06 5.91 -25.38
N ALA A 230 17.74 5.99 -25.49
CA ALA A 230 16.99 7.17 -25.07
C ALA A 230 16.71 7.09 -23.55
N ILE A 231 17.18 8.09 -22.83
CA ILE A 231 16.79 8.40 -21.47
C ILE A 231 15.45 9.15 -21.55
N ARG A 232 14.47 8.75 -20.75
CA ARG A 232 13.09 9.27 -20.86
C ARG A 232 12.57 9.92 -19.59
N TYR A 233 13.29 9.84 -18.49
CA TYR A 233 12.90 10.52 -17.23
C TYR A 233 14.12 10.78 -16.35
N TYR A 234 14.00 11.80 -15.53
CA TYR A 234 14.97 12.10 -14.48
C TYR A 234 15.01 10.95 -13.46
N GLY A 235 16.22 10.45 -13.14
CA GLY A 235 16.35 9.30 -12.23
C GLY A 235 16.36 7.92 -12.92
N GLN A 236 16.29 7.84 -14.27
CA GLN A 236 16.45 6.58 -15.00
C GLN A 236 17.81 5.96 -14.75
N GLU A 237 17.86 4.63 -14.63
CA GLU A 237 19.08 3.88 -14.32
C GLU A 237 20.09 3.95 -15.47
N ILE A 238 21.34 4.32 -15.19
CA ILE A 238 22.45 4.43 -16.18
C ILE A 238 23.47 3.33 -15.98
N ALA A 239 23.95 3.15 -14.75
CA ALA A 239 24.99 2.19 -14.38
C ALA A 239 24.79 1.78 -12.91
N ALA A 240 25.51 0.74 -12.47
CA ALA A 240 25.56 0.39 -11.06
C ALA A 240 26.96 -0.12 -10.68
N VAL A 241 27.32 0.04 -9.41
CA VAL A 241 28.59 -0.46 -8.85
C VAL A 241 28.32 -1.31 -7.63
N ALA A 242 29.23 -2.28 -7.36
CA ALA A 242 29.27 -3.02 -6.09
C ALA A 242 30.66 -2.83 -5.44
N ALA A 243 30.65 -2.55 -4.14
CA ALA A 243 31.87 -2.32 -3.37
C ALA A 243 31.79 -2.95 -1.98
N VAL A 244 32.92 -3.02 -1.30
CA VAL A 244 33.04 -3.62 0.04
C VAL A 244 32.26 -2.84 1.11
N ASP A 245 31.98 -1.56 0.87
CA ASP A 245 31.20 -0.68 1.74
C ASP A 245 30.51 0.42 0.94
N LEU A 246 29.53 1.11 1.55
CA LEU A 246 28.77 2.19 0.92
C LEU A 246 29.64 3.39 0.55
N ALA A 247 30.68 3.70 1.31
CA ALA A 247 31.57 4.83 1.04
C ALA A 247 32.37 4.57 -0.26
N SER A 248 32.89 3.36 -0.42
CA SER A 248 33.58 2.94 -1.65
C SER A 248 32.62 2.88 -2.84
N ALA A 249 31.38 2.42 -2.65
CA ALA A 249 30.34 2.41 -3.69
C ALA A 249 30.01 3.84 -4.16
N LYS A 250 29.83 4.79 -3.23
CA LYS A 250 29.60 6.22 -3.56
C LYS A 250 30.78 6.83 -4.35
N ARG A 251 32.03 6.58 -3.93
CA ARG A 251 33.22 7.01 -4.69
C ARG A 251 33.27 6.37 -6.08
N GLY A 252 32.91 5.07 -6.17
CA GLY A 252 32.82 4.37 -7.44
C GLY A 252 31.80 5.00 -8.38
N LEU A 253 30.58 5.29 -7.90
CA LEU A 253 29.56 5.98 -8.70
C LEU A 253 30.01 7.35 -9.19
N ALA A 254 30.65 8.14 -8.32
CA ALA A 254 31.15 9.46 -8.65
C ALA A 254 32.28 9.46 -9.71
N ALA A 255 32.96 8.33 -9.87
CA ALA A 255 34.04 8.17 -10.84
C ALA A 255 33.53 7.74 -12.23
N ILE A 256 32.28 7.32 -12.39
CA ILE A 256 31.73 6.94 -13.69
C ILE A 256 31.58 8.18 -14.57
N GLU A 257 32.09 8.11 -15.80
CA GLU A 257 31.92 9.19 -16.77
C GLU A 257 30.73 8.94 -17.69
N VAL A 258 29.84 9.92 -17.78
CA VAL A 258 28.60 9.83 -18.56
C VAL A 258 28.46 11.02 -19.50
N GLY A 259 28.19 10.74 -20.77
CA GLY A 259 27.88 11.76 -21.78
C GLY A 259 26.40 11.73 -22.18
N TYR A 260 25.77 12.88 -22.24
CA TYR A 260 24.40 13.06 -22.69
C TYR A 260 24.29 14.05 -23.85
N GLU A 261 23.41 13.75 -24.81
CA GLU A 261 22.85 14.70 -25.76
C GLU A 261 21.43 15.04 -25.29
N PRO A 262 21.20 16.21 -24.68
CA PRO A 262 19.88 16.60 -24.20
C PRO A 262 18.84 16.69 -25.33
N LEU A 263 17.63 16.24 -25.07
CA LEU A 263 16.50 16.27 -26.01
C LEU A 263 15.34 17.04 -25.38
N PRO A 264 14.40 17.59 -26.20
CA PRO A 264 13.23 18.28 -25.68
C PRO A 264 12.38 17.35 -24.80
N ALA A 265 12.14 17.76 -23.57
CA ALA A 265 11.31 17.04 -22.61
C ALA A 265 9.91 17.63 -22.50
N VAL A 266 8.95 16.84 -22.00
CA VAL A 266 7.61 17.28 -21.65
C VAL A 266 7.25 16.69 -20.31
N ILE A 267 6.91 17.55 -19.34
CA ILE A 267 6.68 17.19 -17.94
C ILE A 267 5.23 17.48 -17.57
N GLY A 268 4.54 16.43 -17.14
CA GLY A 268 3.20 16.51 -16.61
C GLY A 268 2.07 16.55 -17.65
N LEU A 269 0.86 16.36 -17.15
CA LEU A 269 -0.35 16.09 -17.90
C LEU A 269 -0.73 17.21 -18.89
N ASP A 270 -0.67 18.46 -18.47
CA ASP A 270 -1.11 19.60 -19.30
C ASP A 270 -0.10 19.89 -20.39
N ALA A 271 1.19 19.87 -20.09
CA ALA A 271 2.26 20.08 -21.06
C ALA A 271 2.28 18.97 -22.11
N ALA A 272 2.06 17.71 -21.72
CA ALA A 272 2.04 16.57 -22.62
C ALA A 272 0.87 16.59 -23.62
N ARG A 273 -0.27 17.21 -23.23
CA ARG A 273 -1.47 17.40 -24.05
C ARG A 273 -1.42 18.65 -24.94
N ALA A 274 -0.50 19.58 -24.68
CA ALA A 274 -0.40 20.82 -25.44
C ALA A 274 -0.15 20.60 -26.92
N PRO A 275 -0.70 21.45 -27.81
CA PRO A 275 -0.38 21.43 -29.24
C PRO A 275 1.14 21.60 -29.44
N GLY A 276 1.74 20.74 -30.28
CA GLY A 276 3.17 20.82 -30.58
C GLY A 276 4.10 20.17 -29.52
N ALA A 277 3.59 19.66 -28.41
CA ALA A 277 4.42 19.03 -27.35
C ALA A 277 5.38 17.97 -27.92
N PRO A 278 6.62 17.84 -27.41
CA PRO A 278 7.52 16.75 -27.77
C PRO A 278 6.87 15.39 -27.53
N GLN A 279 7.18 14.39 -28.39
CA GLN A 279 6.63 13.05 -28.23
C GLN A 279 7.59 12.21 -27.36
N VAL A 280 7.04 11.62 -26.27
CA VAL A 280 7.78 10.68 -25.42
C VAL A 280 8.16 9.42 -26.21
N TYR A 281 7.25 8.94 -27.05
CA TYR A 281 7.45 7.79 -27.92
C TYR A 281 7.22 8.19 -29.39
N PRO A 282 8.26 8.65 -30.12
CA PRO A 282 8.17 8.89 -31.55
C PRO A 282 8.05 7.58 -32.34
N GLY A 283 7.50 7.68 -33.54
CA GLY A 283 7.34 6.54 -34.44
C GLY A 283 6.05 5.72 -34.18
N TRP A 284 5.91 4.61 -34.90
CA TRP A 284 4.73 3.77 -34.87
C TRP A 284 4.78 2.66 -33.81
N ARG A 285 5.99 2.19 -33.43
CA ARG A 285 6.17 1.27 -32.31
C ARG A 285 6.31 2.06 -31.02
N LYS A 286 5.50 1.76 -30.05
CA LYS A 286 5.41 2.44 -28.76
C LYS A 286 5.87 1.49 -27.63
N PRO A 287 7.16 1.50 -27.24
CA PRO A 287 7.67 0.61 -26.21
C PRO A 287 7.37 1.14 -24.80
N ALA A 288 6.14 1.62 -24.58
CA ALA A 288 5.73 2.16 -23.32
C ALA A 288 5.72 1.07 -22.22
N ALA A 289 6.13 1.43 -21.01
CA ALA A 289 6.00 0.59 -19.83
C ALA A 289 4.52 0.39 -19.47
N ASN A 290 4.19 -0.74 -18.84
CA ASN A 290 2.87 -0.96 -18.24
C ASN A 290 2.90 -0.43 -16.80
N SER A 291 1.92 0.41 -16.43
CA SER A 291 1.76 0.86 -15.04
C SER A 291 1.40 -0.28 -14.07
N GLY A 292 1.03 -1.46 -14.59
CA GLY A 292 0.64 -2.61 -13.78
C GLY A 292 -0.80 -2.57 -13.25
N GLU A 293 -1.59 -1.57 -13.63
CA GLU A 293 -3.00 -1.43 -13.22
C GLU A 293 -3.95 -2.36 -13.97
N GLY A 294 -3.47 -3.05 -15.01
CA GLY A 294 -4.25 -4.00 -15.79
C GLY A 294 -3.50 -4.56 -17.00
N PRO A 295 -4.15 -5.38 -17.83
CA PRO A 295 -3.57 -5.91 -19.07
C PRO A 295 -3.48 -4.81 -20.14
N MET A 296 -2.37 -4.79 -20.87
CA MET A 296 -2.13 -3.83 -21.93
C MET A 296 -2.79 -4.28 -23.24
N PHE A 297 -3.95 -3.70 -23.55
CA PHE A 297 -4.64 -3.95 -24.81
C PHE A 297 -4.12 -3.06 -25.94
N PRO A 298 -4.20 -3.49 -27.20
CA PRO A 298 -4.00 -2.61 -28.34
C PRO A 298 -4.99 -1.43 -28.28
N THR A 299 -4.44 -0.21 -28.22
CA THR A 299 -5.24 1.02 -28.10
C THR A 299 -4.65 2.09 -29.00
N PRO A 300 -5.45 2.93 -29.68
CA PRO A 300 -4.96 3.98 -30.56
C PRO A 300 -4.03 4.97 -29.83
N TRP A 301 -3.07 5.52 -30.58
CA TRP A 301 -2.18 6.57 -30.09
C TRP A 301 -2.31 7.82 -30.95
N LYS A 302 -2.39 8.97 -30.29
CA LYS A 302 -2.30 10.28 -30.92
C LYS A 302 -1.28 11.13 -30.15
N ARG A 303 -0.05 11.23 -30.65
CA ARG A 303 1.08 11.89 -29.99
C ARG A 303 1.34 11.26 -28.59
N ASN A 304 1.22 12.05 -27.51
CA ASN A 304 1.39 11.60 -26.13
C ASN A 304 0.09 11.06 -25.49
N LEU A 305 -0.97 10.89 -26.27
CA LEU A 305 -2.26 10.42 -25.80
C LEU A 305 -2.54 9.02 -26.32
N ARG A 306 -2.76 8.06 -25.46
CA ARG A 306 -3.22 6.70 -25.77
C ARG A 306 -4.69 6.56 -25.31
N GLY A 307 -5.54 6.20 -26.21
CA GLY A 307 -7.00 6.14 -25.97
C GLY A 307 -7.79 6.58 -27.19
N PRO A 308 -9.15 6.60 -27.11
CA PRO A 308 -9.95 6.24 -25.94
C PRO A 308 -10.00 4.73 -25.66
N THR A 309 -10.05 4.34 -24.39
CA THR A 309 -10.47 3.02 -23.96
C THR A 309 -11.89 3.12 -23.43
N GLY A 310 -12.86 2.60 -24.12
CA GLY A 310 -14.30 2.77 -23.78
C GLY A 310 -15.05 1.44 -23.63
N ALA A 311 -14.33 0.32 -23.45
CA ALA A 311 -14.88 -1.03 -23.49
C ALA A 311 -16.00 -1.31 -22.47
N LEU A 312 -16.02 -0.59 -21.34
CA LEU A 312 -17.01 -0.75 -20.28
C LEU A 312 -18.16 0.29 -20.34
N SER A 313 -18.24 1.10 -21.39
CA SER A 313 -19.39 1.99 -21.62
C SER A 313 -20.68 1.18 -21.84
N LEU A 314 -21.81 1.73 -21.39
CA LEU A 314 -23.15 1.19 -21.62
C LEU A 314 -23.95 2.21 -22.42
N ASN A 315 -24.33 1.88 -23.66
CA ASN A 315 -25.02 2.85 -24.53
C ASN A 315 -24.30 4.21 -24.59
N GLY A 316 -22.95 4.22 -24.67
CA GLY A 316 -22.13 5.43 -24.52
C GLY A 316 -22.47 6.54 -25.50
N GLY A 317 -22.85 6.19 -26.76
CA GLY A 317 -23.32 7.16 -27.74
C GLY A 317 -24.62 7.87 -27.33
N LYS A 318 -25.54 7.14 -26.67
CA LYS A 318 -26.77 7.71 -26.10
C LYS A 318 -26.45 8.64 -24.93
N ALA A 319 -25.56 8.24 -24.03
CA ALA A 319 -25.12 9.08 -22.90
C ALA A 319 -24.51 10.39 -23.40
N LYS A 320 -23.56 10.30 -24.35
CA LYS A 320 -22.94 11.47 -24.98
C LYS A 320 -23.97 12.44 -25.61
N LYS A 321 -24.96 11.92 -26.32
CA LYS A 321 -26.02 12.74 -26.94
C LYS A 321 -26.88 13.40 -25.89
N LEU A 322 -27.41 12.67 -24.90
CA LEU A 322 -28.26 13.20 -23.83
C LEU A 322 -27.56 14.31 -23.03
N ILE A 323 -26.32 14.15 -22.72
CA ILE A 323 -25.53 15.15 -21.96
C ILE A 323 -25.25 16.37 -22.85
N ALA A 324 -24.93 16.19 -24.13
CA ALA A 324 -24.72 17.29 -25.04
C ALA A 324 -26.00 18.13 -25.24
N ASP A 325 -27.15 17.47 -25.45
CA ASP A 325 -28.46 18.11 -25.59
C ASP A 325 -28.86 18.88 -24.32
N ALA A 326 -28.64 18.27 -23.13
CA ALA A 326 -28.89 18.92 -21.84
C ALA A 326 -27.99 20.16 -21.66
N ARG A 327 -26.71 20.06 -22.03
CA ARG A 327 -25.79 21.21 -22.01
C ARG A 327 -26.24 22.34 -22.95
N GLY A 328 -26.69 22.01 -24.16
CA GLY A 328 -27.18 22.97 -25.13
C GLY A 328 -28.39 23.75 -24.63
N ARG A 329 -29.33 23.10 -23.94
CA ARG A 329 -30.52 23.75 -23.34
C ARG A 329 -30.29 24.31 -21.94
N ARG A 330 -29.06 24.23 -21.39
CA ARG A 330 -28.71 24.67 -20.04
C ARG A 330 -29.59 23.99 -18.95
N ASP A 331 -29.77 22.70 -19.08
CA ASP A 331 -30.64 21.94 -18.18
C ASP A 331 -30.18 22.08 -16.71
N PRO A 332 -31.05 22.55 -15.79
CA PRO A 332 -30.69 22.77 -14.40
C PRO A 332 -30.32 21.47 -13.65
N LEU A 333 -30.80 20.32 -14.13
CA LEU A 333 -30.52 19.01 -13.55
C LEU A 333 -29.25 18.35 -14.12
N LEU A 334 -28.57 19.02 -15.03
CA LEU A 334 -27.25 18.61 -15.49
C LEU A 334 -26.21 19.06 -14.47
N VAL A 335 -25.50 18.11 -13.87
CA VAL A 335 -24.24 18.34 -13.15
C VAL A 335 -23.08 18.08 -14.12
N ALA A 336 -22.15 19.00 -14.23
CA ALA A 336 -20.94 18.80 -15.04
C ALA A 336 -19.75 19.51 -14.42
N GLY A 337 -18.63 18.82 -14.27
CA GLY A 337 -17.42 19.39 -13.67
C GLY A 337 -16.15 18.71 -14.13
N THR A 338 -15.04 19.42 -13.97
CA THR A 338 -13.68 18.89 -14.13
C THR A 338 -13.05 18.82 -12.76
N PHE A 339 -12.50 17.66 -12.45
CA PHE A 339 -11.85 17.35 -11.16
C PHE A 339 -10.39 17.01 -11.42
N ARG A 340 -9.51 17.39 -10.50
CA ARG A 340 -8.08 17.11 -10.59
C ARG A 340 -7.57 16.43 -9.33
N THR A 341 -6.71 15.45 -9.52
CA THR A 341 -6.02 14.77 -8.43
C THR A 341 -4.52 14.81 -8.69
N GLU A 342 -3.75 15.15 -7.67
CA GLU A 342 -2.30 15.06 -7.72
C GLU A 342 -1.83 13.60 -7.69
N ALA A 343 -0.57 13.37 -8.09
CA ALA A 343 0.08 12.09 -7.92
C ALA A 343 0.37 11.80 -6.44
N GLN A 344 0.31 10.52 -6.03
CA GLN A 344 0.52 10.10 -4.65
C GLN A 344 1.67 9.09 -4.55
N SER A 345 2.69 9.38 -3.73
CA SER A 345 3.82 8.47 -3.48
C SER A 345 3.44 7.37 -2.49
N HIS A 346 3.90 6.13 -2.72
CA HIS A 346 3.62 4.98 -1.86
C HIS A 346 4.18 5.16 -0.46
N THR A 347 5.40 5.66 -0.36
CA THR A 347 6.07 5.97 0.90
C THR A 347 6.16 4.74 1.82
N ALA A 348 6.43 3.55 1.24
CA ALA A 348 6.71 2.36 2.04
C ALA A 348 7.91 2.63 2.94
N PHE A 349 7.85 2.19 4.22
CA PHE A 349 8.93 2.48 5.16
C PHE A 349 10.14 1.60 4.90
N GLU A 350 9.97 0.31 4.64
CA GLU A 350 11.03 -0.47 4.02
C GLU A 350 11.18 -0.01 2.56
N PRO A 351 12.36 0.46 2.12
CA PRO A 351 12.58 0.81 0.74
C PRO A 351 12.58 -0.42 -0.17
N HIS A 352 12.55 -0.22 -1.49
CA HIS A 352 12.88 -1.28 -2.44
C HIS A 352 14.31 -1.74 -2.17
N ALA A 353 14.47 -3.05 -2.01
CA ALA A 353 15.75 -3.67 -1.72
C ALA A 353 15.80 -5.10 -2.26
N ALA A 354 16.98 -5.49 -2.72
CA ALA A 354 17.28 -6.84 -3.15
C ALA A 354 18.68 -7.24 -2.69
N THR A 355 18.83 -8.48 -2.17
CA THR A 355 20.14 -9.09 -1.94
C THR A 355 20.23 -10.35 -2.77
N ALA A 356 21.10 -10.37 -3.76
CA ALA A 356 21.26 -11.46 -4.72
C ALA A 356 22.55 -12.24 -4.49
N ARG A 357 22.48 -13.57 -4.61
CA ARG A 357 23.62 -14.49 -4.51
C ARG A 357 23.52 -15.58 -5.55
N TRP A 358 24.60 -15.77 -6.31
CA TRP A 358 24.76 -16.91 -7.21
C TRP A 358 25.50 -18.06 -6.53
N SER A 359 25.05 -19.28 -6.79
CA SER A 359 25.75 -20.52 -6.42
C SER A 359 25.74 -21.45 -7.64
N GLY A 360 26.83 -21.44 -8.41
CA GLY A 360 26.86 -22.03 -9.74
C GLY A 360 25.85 -21.35 -10.67
N ASP A 361 24.88 -22.11 -11.16
CA ASP A 361 23.79 -21.64 -12.03
C ASP A 361 22.48 -21.34 -11.26
N SER A 362 22.49 -21.47 -9.95
CA SER A 362 21.34 -21.21 -9.09
C SER A 362 21.43 -19.82 -8.49
N LEU A 363 20.30 -19.11 -8.43
CA LEU A 363 20.15 -17.74 -7.96
C LEU A 363 19.20 -17.69 -6.75
N THR A 364 19.68 -17.18 -5.63
CA THR A 364 18.84 -16.81 -4.49
C THR A 364 18.76 -15.31 -4.37
N VAL A 365 17.54 -14.77 -4.25
CA VAL A 365 17.28 -13.33 -4.08
C VAL A 365 16.40 -13.12 -2.86
N HIS A 366 16.92 -12.46 -1.84
CA HIS A 366 16.08 -11.83 -0.83
C HIS A 366 15.53 -10.54 -1.42
N LEU A 367 14.22 -10.39 -1.46
CA LEU A 367 13.56 -9.32 -2.21
C LEU A 367 12.39 -8.71 -1.42
N SER A 368 12.39 -7.40 -1.26
CA SER A 368 11.23 -6.68 -0.74
C SER A 368 10.12 -6.64 -1.80
N THR A 369 9.22 -7.63 -1.77
CA THR A 369 8.21 -7.83 -2.82
C THR A 369 6.83 -8.20 -2.30
N GLN A 370 5.81 -7.88 -3.10
CA GLN A 370 4.40 -8.27 -2.91
C GLN A 370 4.02 -9.52 -3.73
N ALA A 371 4.98 -10.21 -4.38
CA ALA A 371 4.65 -11.20 -5.39
C ALA A 371 5.74 -12.30 -5.53
N ILE A 372 6.10 -12.98 -4.46
CA ILE A 372 7.24 -13.91 -4.38
C ILE A 372 7.26 -14.90 -5.55
N ALA A 373 6.22 -15.71 -5.73
CA ALA A 373 6.16 -16.72 -6.77
C ALA A 373 6.21 -16.12 -8.18
N HIS A 374 5.59 -14.95 -8.37
CA HIS A 374 5.62 -14.23 -9.64
C HIS A 374 7.02 -13.66 -9.92
N MET A 375 7.68 -13.11 -8.91
CA MET A 375 9.05 -12.57 -9.04
C MET A 375 10.06 -13.66 -9.39
N ALA A 376 9.96 -14.85 -8.80
CA ALA A 376 10.85 -15.95 -9.15
C ALA A 376 10.79 -16.27 -10.66
N LYS A 377 9.57 -16.40 -11.21
CA LYS A 377 9.37 -16.61 -12.66
C LYS A 377 9.84 -15.44 -13.51
N ALA A 378 9.56 -14.21 -13.08
CA ALA A 378 9.94 -13.01 -13.82
C ALA A 378 11.48 -12.83 -13.85
N ILE A 379 12.16 -13.10 -12.73
CA ILE A 379 13.62 -13.09 -12.62
C ILE A 379 14.23 -14.20 -13.50
N ALA A 380 13.72 -15.43 -13.40
CA ALA A 380 14.17 -16.54 -14.23
C ALA A 380 14.11 -16.20 -15.73
N LYS A 381 12.96 -15.67 -16.18
CA LYS A 381 12.76 -15.23 -17.57
C LYS A 381 13.69 -14.08 -17.96
N ARG A 382 13.88 -13.09 -17.11
CA ARG A 382 14.70 -11.91 -17.42
C ARG A 382 16.18 -12.26 -17.57
N PHE A 383 16.69 -13.11 -16.70
CA PHE A 383 18.11 -13.47 -16.67
C PHE A 383 18.45 -14.76 -17.41
N GLY A 384 17.47 -15.39 -18.09
CA GLY A 384 17.67 -16.60 -18.88
C GLY A 384 18.07 -17.82 -18.05
N VAL A 385 17.52 -17.92 -16.82
CA VAL A 385 17.79 -19.01 -15.87
C VAL A 385 16.55 -19.91 -15.79
N GLY A 386 16.71 -21.20 -15.51
CA GLY A 386 15.60 -22.13 -15.27
C GLY A 386 14.76 -21.66 -14.07
N GLU A 387 13.43 -21.82 -14.13
CA GLU A 387 12.54 -21.42 -13.01
C GLU A 387 12.89 -22.17 -11.73
N ASP A 388 13.32 -23.43 -11.83
CA ASP A 388 13.76 -24.29 -10.74
C ASP A 388 15.11 -23.87 -10.12
N LYS A 389 15.84 -22.98 -10.77
CA LYS A 389 17.13 -22.44 -10.32
C LYS A 389 17.00 -21.08 -9.61
N VAL A 390 15.81 -20.51 -9.55
CA VAL A 390 15.58 -19.20 -8.93
C VAL A 390 14.75 -19.34 -7.66
N ARG A 391 15.31 -18.93 -6.54
CA ARG A 391 14.63 -18.85 -5.25
C ARG A 391 14.50 -17.40 -4.80
N VAL A 392 13.27 -16.95 -4.53
CA VAL A 392 12.98 -15.63 -3.97
C VAL A 392 12.47 -15.78 -2.54
N ILE A 393 13.04 -15.01 -1.63
CA ILE A 393 12.73 -15.05 -0.19
C ILE A 393 12.28 -13.65 0.28
N ALA A 394 11.16 -13.59 1.01
CA ALA A 394 10.63 -12.40 1.66
C ALA A 394 9.76 -12.81 2.87
N GLU A 395 10.38 -13.06 4.02
CA GLU A 395 9.66 -13.48 5.23
C GLU A 395 8.79 -12.35 5.80
N HIS A 396 9.37 -11.15 5.89
CA HIS A 396 8.70 -9.92 6.28
C HIS A 396 8.89 -8.85 5.22
N VAL A 397 7.83 -8.11 4.91
CA VAL A 397 7.86 -6.97 3.99
C VAL A 397 7.36 -5.74 4.71
N GLY A 398 8.17 -4.69 4.76
CA GLY A 398 7.91 -3.42 5.47
C GLY A 398 6.97 -2.47 4.76
N GLY A 399 5.88 -3.02 4.17
CA GLY A 399 4.90 -2.30 3.36
C GLY A 399 5.27 -2.25 1.87
N GLY A 400 4.27 -2.01 1.03
CA GLY A 400 4.48 -1.91 -0.42
C GLY A 400 3.37 -1.13 -1.11
N PHE A 401 2.11 -1.30 -0.71
CA PHE A 401 0.92 -0.59 -1.18
C PHE A 401 0.67 -0.65 -2.70
N GLY A 402 1.40 -1.52 -3.41
CA GLY A 402 1.34 -1.70 -4.86
C GLY A 402 2.66 -1.42 -5.59
N ALA A 403 3.62 -0.74 -4.98
CA ALA A 403 4.90 -0.42 -5.61
C ALA A 403 5.79 -1.64 -5.87
N LYS A 404 5.67 -2.69 -5.05
CA LYS A 404 6.57 -3.86 -5.04
C LYS A 404 6.00 -5.08 -5.79
N LEU A 405 5.30 -4.85 -6.90
CA LEU A 405 4.63 -5.90 -7.71
C LEU A 405 5.41 -6.31 -8.97
N SER A 406 6.49 -5.64 -9.31
CA SER A 406 7.30 -5.87 -10.51
C SER A 406 8.79 -5.84 -10.21
N ILE A 407 9.61 -6.36 -11.14
CA ILE A 407 11.06 -6.20 -11.09
C ILE A 407 11.39 -4.72 -11.28
N THR A 408 12.19 -4.16 -10.39
CA THR A 408 12.68 -2.78 -10.38
C THR A 408 14.20 -2.72 -10.49
N GLY A 409 14.78 -1.53 -10.59
CA GLY A 409 16.21 -1.33 -10.85
C GLY A 409 17.13 -1.97 -9.82
N GLU A 410 16.76 -2.00 -8.53
CA GLU A 410 17.55 -2.63 -7.46
C GLU A 410 17.66 -4.15 -7.64
N THR A 411 16.57 -4.80 -8.08
CA THR A 411 16.59 -6.23 -8.36
C THR A 411 17.52 -6.55 -9.52
N VAL A 412 17.45 -5.76 -10.61
CA VAL A 412 18.31 -5.93 -11.79
C VAL A 412 19.78 -5.71 -11.42
N ALA A 413 20.06 -4.60 -10.72
CA ALA A 413 21.42 -4.26 -10.31
C ALA A 413 22.00 -5.31 -9.35
N ALA A 414 21.26 -5.75 -8.33
CA ALA A 414 21.73 -6.76 -7.38
C ALA A 414 22.11 -8.07 -8.08
N VAL A 415 21.25 -8.57 -8.99
CA VAL A 415 21.48 -9.85 -9.68
C VAL A 415 22.67 -9.78 -10.63
N GLU A 416 22.78 -8.71 -11.42
CA GLU A 416 23.89 -8.53 -12.39
C GLU A 416 25.22 -8.23 -11.71
N LEU A 417 25.23 -7.36 -10.69
CA LEU A 417 26.41 -7.06 -9.90
C LEU A 417 26.92 -8.30 -9.14
N ALA A 418 25.99 -9.09 -8.56
CA ALA A 418 26.40 -10.33 -7.88
C ALA A 418 27.03 -11.35 -8.84
N ARG A 419 26.56 -11.41 -10.09
CA ARG A 419 27.18 -12.24 -11.14
C ARG A 419 28.58 -11.69 -11.53
N ALA A 420 28.68 -10.38 -11.73
CA ALA A 420 29.93 -9.74 -12.12
C ALA A 420 31.01 -9.79 -11.03
N ALA A 421 30.61 -9.62 -9.76
CA ALA A 421 31.53 -9.62 -8.62
C ALA A 421 31.87 -11.04 -8.11
N GLY A 422 31.08 -12.07 -8.45
CA GLY A 422 31.20 -13.40 -7.86
C GLY A 422 30.94 -13.47 -6.34
N ALA A 423 30.20 -12.52 -5.81
CA ALA A 423 29.90 -12.35 -4.38
C ALA A 423 28.44 -11.94 -4.17
N PRO A 424 27.85 -12.15 -2.97
CA PRO A 424 26.52 -11.59 -2.67
C PRO A 424 26.54 -10.06 -2.78
N VAL A 425 25.50 -9.48 -3.40
CA VAL A 425 25.34 -8.02 -3.50
C VAL A 425 23.98 -7.61 -2.99
N ARG A 426 23.97 -6.63 -2.07
CA ARG A 426 22.77 -5.92 -1.63
C ARG A 426 22.66 -4.59 -2.36
N VAL A 427 21.47 -4.30 -2.92
CA VAL A 427 21.09 -2.98 -3.42
C VAL A 427 19.83 -2.57 -2.68
N ALA A 428 19.88 -1.49 -1.93
CA ALA A 428 18.75 -0.92 -1.21
C ALA A 428 18.64 0.56 -1.56
N PHE A 429 17.46 1.02 -1.92
CA PHE A 429 17.22 2.43 -2.23
C PHE A 429 17.24 3.27 -0.95
N ASP A 430 17.70 4.49 -1.06
CA ASP A 430 17.49 5.49 -0.04
C ASP A 430 16.06 6.07 -0.11
N ARG A 431 15.71 6.98 0.81
CA ARG A 431 14.37 7.57 0.84
C ARG A 431 14.09 8.45 -0.38
N HIS A 432 15.08 9.15 -0.88
CA HIS A 432 14.94 9.98 -2.07
C HIS A 432 14.66 9.13 -3.32
N GLU A 433 15.39 8.04 -3.52
CA GLU A 433 15.15 7.08 -4.61
C GLU A 433 13.77 6.42 -4.47
N GLU A 434 13.42 5.98 -3.26
CA GLU A 434 12.11 5.35 -2.97
C GLU A 434 10.93 6.25 -3.35
N MET A 435 11.05 7.56 -3.15
CA MET A 435 9.97 8.50 -3.48
C MET A 435 10.05 9.06 -4.90
N SER A 436 11.20 8.93 -5.55
CA SER A 436 11.40 9.49 -6.88
C SER A 436 11.12 8.51 -8.00
N VAL A 437 11.62 7.25 -7.91
CA VAL A 437 11.68 6.33 -9.06
C VAL A 437 10.95 5.00 -8.89
N THR A 438 10.39 4.68 -7.73
CA THR A 438 9.70 3.40 -7.49
C THR A 438 8.25 3.37 -7.95
N GLY A 439 7.78 4.43 -8.57
CA GLY A 439 6.40 4.59 -9.01
C GLY A 439 5.54 5.45 -8.07
N TYR A 440 4.35 5.73 -8.51
CA TYR A 440 3.38 6.57 -7.80
C TYR A 440 1.97 6.30 -8.36
N ARG A 441 0.91 6.58 -7.56
CA ARG A 441 -0.45 6.68 -8.09
C ARG A 441 -0.48 7.83 -9.11
N PRO A 442 -0.88 7.62 -10.37
CA PRO A 442 -0.97 8.68 -11.35
C PRO A 442 -1.88 9.82 -10.89
N GLY A 443 -1.45 11.06 -11.14
CA GLY A 443 -2.35 12.20 -11.10
C GLY A 443 -3.29 12.19 -12.31
N ALA A 444 -4.50 12.73 -12.16
CA ALA A 444 -5.48 12.69 -13.24
C ALA A 444 -6.37 13.93 -13.31
N GLU A 445 -6.87 14.19 -14.52
CA GLU A 445 -8.01 15.07 -14.77
C GLU A 445 -9.22 14.21 -15.12
N LEU A 446 -10.34 14.39 -14.40
CA LEU A 446 -11.59 13.70 -14.66
C LEU A 446 -12.67 14.71 -15.04
N GLN A 447 -13.33 14.46 -16.17
CA GLN A 447 -14.50 15.21 -16.62
C GLN A 447 -15.73 14.34 -16.33
N VAL A 448 -16.56 14.76 -15.37
CA VAL A 448 -17.77 14.04 -14.97
C VAL A 448 -19.00 14.82 -15.36
N ALA A 449 -20.00 14.14 -15.91
CA ALA A 449 -21.32 14.70 -16.14
C ALA A 449 -22.42 13.70 -15.78
N LEU A 450 -23.40 14.16 -14.99
CA LEU A 450 -24.57 13.41 -14.57
C LEU A 450 -25.82 14.17 -15.00
N LEU A 451 -26.75 13.50 -15.67
CA LEU A 451 -28.05 14.06 -16.02
C LEU A 451 -29.14 13.34 -15.25
N ALA A 452 -29.80 14.05 -14.35
CA ALA A 452 -30.99 13.56 -13.67
C ALA A 452 -32.25 13.92 -14.47
N GLY A 453 -33.28 13.09 -14.33
CA GLY A 453 -34.61 13.37 -14.86
C GLY A 453 -35.46 14.17 -13.85
N GLN A 454 -36.65 14.61 -14.29
CA GLN A 454 -37.58 15.41 -13.48
C GLN A 454 -38.07 14.67 -12.20
N GLU A 455 -38.16 13.36 -12.31
CA GLU A 455 -38.55 12.50 -11.16
C GLU A 455 -37.35 12.12 -10.29
N GLY A 456 -36.15 12.64 -10.61
CA GLY A 456 -34.91 12.41 -9.85
C GLY A 456 -34.20 11.10 -10.17
N GLU A 457 -34.55 10.40 -11.24
CA GLU A 457 -33.83 9.24 -11.78
C GLU A 457 -32.54 9.65 -12.50
N LEU A 458 -31.50 8.80 -12.49
CA LEU A 458 -30.27 9.04 -13.23
C LEU A 458 -30.44 8.58 -14.69
N GLN A 459 -30.53 9.51 -15.63
CA GLN A 459 -30.76 9.24 -17.06
C GLN A 459 -29.48 8.94 -17.82
N ALA A 460 -28.39 9.65 -17.53
CA ALA A 460 -27.12 9.46 -18.20
C ALA A 460 -25.93 9.84 -17.30
N MET A 461 -24.81 9.14 -17.51
CA MET A 461 -23.52 9.39 -16.86
C MET A 461 -22.44 9.48 -17.93
N SER A 462 -21.52 10.43 -17.82
CA SER A 462 -20.27 10.46 -18.58
C SER A 462 -19.10 10.69 -17.63
N VAL A 463 -18.09 9.82 -17.73
CA VAL A 463 -16.81 9.96 -17.05
C VAL A 463 -15.69 9.82 -18.07
N LYS A 464 -14.88 10.87 -18.21
CA LYS A 464 -13.66 10.86 -19.04
C LYS A 464 -12.48 11.15 -18.15
N ALA A 465 -11.52 10.25 -18.12
CA ALA A 465 -10.32 10.38 -17.30
C ALA A 465 -9.07 10.50 -18.18
N TYR A 466 -8.16 11.37 -17.80
CA TYR A 466 -6.85 11.56 -18.40
C TYR A 466 -5.83 11.38 -17.27
N ALA A 467 -5.05 10.29 -17.30
CA ALA A 467 -4.10 9.95 -16.27
C ALA A 467 -2.66 10.09 -16.77
N ASP A 468 -1.77 10.71 -15.97
CA ASP A 468 -0.34 10.83 -16.26
C ASP A 468 0.45 9.81 -15.42
N ALA A 469 0.73 8.66 -16.00
CA ALA A 469 1.59 7.63 -15.43
C ALA A 469 3.06 7.75 -15.90
N GLY A 470 3.51 8.93 -16.27
CA GLY A 470 4.85 9.19 -16.78
C GLY A 470 5.08 8.47 -18.10
N VAL A 471 6.19 7.72 -18.19
CA VAL A 471 6.49 6.89 -19.37
C VAL A 471 5.63 5.63 -19.46
N ALA A 472 4.84 5.31 -18.44
CA ALA A 472 3.96 4.14 -18.42
C ALA A 472 2.56 4.46 -18.97
N VAL A 473 1.81 3.41 -19.29
CA VAL A 473 0.42 3.46 -19.76
C VAL A 473 -0.41 2.42 -19.05
N ASN A 474 -1.69 2.43 -19.27
CA ASN A 474 -2.68 1.47 -18.76
C ASN A 474 -3.21 1.82 -17.36
N SER A 475 -3.43 3.12 -17.11
CA SER A 475 -4.21 3.59 -15.97
C SER A 475 -5.70 3.43 -16.27
N SER A 476 -6.46 2.86 -15.34
CA SER A 476 -7.89 2.62 -15.49
C SER A 476 -8.65 3.31 -14.37
N ILE A 477 -9.51 4.26 -14.71
CA ILE A 477 -10.26 5.09 -13.76
C ILE A 477 -11.75 5.08 -14.08
N ALA A 478 -12.14 5.60 -15.25
CA ALA A 478 -13.53 5.75 -15.66
C ALA A 478 -14.26 4.40 -15.76
N ALA A 479 -13.53 3.34 -16.09
CA ALA A 479 -14.05 1.99 -16.22
C ALA A 479 -14.76 1.50 -14.94
N PHE A 480 -14.29 1.87 -13.75
CA PHE A 480 -14.89 1.48 -12.46
C PHE A 480 -16.27 2.10 -12.22
N ALA A 481 -16.59 3.22 -12.87
CA ALA A 481 -17.93 3.83 -12.79
C ALA A 481 -19.02 2.92 -13.39
N ARG A 482 -18.63 1.86 -14.13
CA ARG A 482 -19.58 0.86 -14.64
C ARG A 482 -20.41 0.23 -13.52
N MET A 483 -19.80 0.01 -12.37
CA MET A 483 -20.40 -0.65 -11.21
C MET A 483 -20.98 0.34 -10.18
N MET A 484 -20.96 1.64 -10.49
CA MET A 484 -21.53 2.68 -9.64
C MET A 484 -22.78 3.24 -10.29
N TYR A 485 -23.87 3.27 -9.52
CA TYR A 485 -25.16 3.86 -9.89
C TYR A 485 -25.80 3.31 -11.18
N ASP A 486 -27.10 3.23 -11.22
CA ASP A 486 -27.86 2.62 -12.30
C ASP A 486 -28.31 3.67 -13.32
N ALA A 487 -27.41 4.05 -14.21
CA ALA A 487 -27.73 4.85 -15.36
C ALA A 487 -27.95 3.95 -16.61
N PRO A 488 -29.05 4.10 -17.36
CA PRO A 488 -29.30 3.32 -18.58
C PRO A 488 -28.35 3.66 -19.72
N ALA A 489 -27.61 4.76 -19.60
CA ALA A 489 -26.60 5.19 -20.57
C ALA A 489 -25.36 5.72 -19.84
N LYS A 490 -24.19 5.08 -20.06
CA LYS A 490 -22.89 5.46 -19.48
C LYS A 490 -21.83 5.58 -20.56
N GLU A 491 -21.22 6.75 -20.70
CA GLU A 491 -19.99 6.99 -21.47
C GLU A 491 -18.81 6.95 -20.53
N LEU A 492 -17.98 5.91 -20.57
CA LEU A 492 -16.85 5.67 -19.67
C LEU A 492 -15.58 5.57 -20.51
N VAL A 493 -14.70 6.55 -20.40
CA VAL A 493 -13.55 6.68 -21.31
C VAL A 493 -12.29 7.03 -20.54
N ASP A 494 -11.26 6.22 -20.70
CA ASP A 494 -9.93 6.46 -20.16
C ASP A 494 -8.95 6.85 -21.28
N TYR A 495 -8.04 7.76 -20.94
CA TYR A 495 -6.88 8.15 -21.75
C TYR A 495 -5.63 8.08 -20.87
N ASP A 496 -4.60 7.40 -21.34
CA ASP A 496 -3.26 7.55 -20.81
C ASP A 496 -2.60 8.76 -21.46
N VAL A 497 -2.01 9.63 -20.66
CA VAL A 497 -1.15 10.73 -21.09
C VAL A 497 0.28 10.36 -20.71
N VAL A 498 1.20 10.31 -21.69
CA VAL A 498 2.60 10.00 -21.39
C VAL A 498 3.42 11.27 -21.31
N SER A 499 4.29 11.33 -20.32
CA SER A 499 5.23 12.43 -20.06
C SER A 499 6.62 11.89 -19.71
N HIS A 500 7.63 12.76 -19.66
CA HIS A 500 8.99 12.38 -19.26
C HIS A 500 9.13 12.35 -17.72
N LEU A 501 8.25 11.54 -17.09
CA LEU A 501 8.29 11.22 -15.67
C LEU A 501 8.55 9.72 -15.47
N PRO A 502 9.05 9.30 -14.30
CA PRO A 502 9.17 7.89 -13.96
C PRO A 502 7.86 7.12 -14.18
N PRO A 503 7.91 5.80 -14.42
CA PRO A 503 6.70 5.02 -14.61
C PRO A 503 5.82 5.04 -13.37
N GLY A 504 4.52 5.32 -13.52
CA GLY A 504 3.53 5.13 -12.48
C GLY A 504 3.40 3.67 -12.09
N ALA A 505 2.93 3.41 -10.87
CA ALA A 505 2.67 2.07 -10.34
C ALA A 505 1.34 2.02 -9.58
N PRO A 506 0.73 0.83 -9.43
CA PRO A 506 -0.51 0.70 -8.67
C PRO A 506 -0.30 1.17 -7.23
N PHE A 507 -1.24 1.95 -6.73
CA PHE A 507 -1.29 2.31 -5.32
C PHE A 507 -2.66 1.91 -4.78
N ARG A 508 -2.75 1.11 -3.74
CA ARG A 508 -3.91 0.63 -2.99
C ARG A 508 -5.27 1.13 -3.53
N GLY A 509 -5.95 0.29 -4.35
CA GLY A 509 -7.14 0.66 -5.10
C GLY A 509 -6.87 1.52 -6.35
N PRO A 510 -6.06 1.02 -7.34
CA PRO A 510 -5.75 1.79 -8.55
C PRO A 510 -6.99 2.37 -9.23
N GLY A 511 -6.98 3.66 -9.57
CA GLY A 511 -8.11 4.36 -10.19
C GLY A 511 -9.28 4.68 -9.27
N GLY A 512 -9.51 3.88 -8.22
CA GLY A 512 -10.69 3.97 -7.37
C GLY A 512 -10.83 5.29 -6.59
N PRO A 513 -9.83 5.75 -5.82
CA PRO A 513 -9.89 7.02 -5.11
C PRO A 513 -10.09 8.23 -6.03
N LEU A 514 -9.50 8.22 -7.23
CA LEU A 514 -9.62 9.29 -8.21
C LEU A 514 -11.05 9.37 -8.73
N LEU A 515 -11.61 8.22 -9.13
CA LEU A 515 -13.00 8.14 -9.58
C LEU A 515 -13.96 8.57 -8.48
N SER A 516 -13.81 8.00 -7.27
CA SER A 516 -14.69 8.29 -6.15
C SER A 516 -14.66 9.78 -5.81
N PHE A 517 -13.48 10.41 -5.77
CA PHE A 517 -13.35 11.85 -5.53
C PHE A 517 -14.17 12.70 -6.50
N ALA A 518 -14.15 12.37 -7.79
CA ALA A 518 -14.87 13.12 -8.82
C ALA A 518 -16.36 12.77 -8.87
N LEU A 519 -16.69 11.46 -8.91
CA LEU A 519 -18.06 10.99 -9.08
C LEU A 519 -18.93 11.31 -7.87
N GLU A 520 -18.43 11.07 -6.65
CA GLU A 520 -19.20 11.24 -5.42
C GLU A 520 -19.48 12.71 -5.08
N GLN A 521 -18.60 13.63 -5.48
CA GLN A 521 -18.89 15.06 -5.42
C GLN A 521 -19.96 15.46 -6.45
N ALA A 522 -19.92 14.89 -7.66
CA ALA A 522 -20.96 15.16 -8.66
C ALA A 522 -22.33 14.61 -8.25
N VAL A 523 -22.37 13.46 -7.54
CA VAL A 523 -23.61 12.91 -6.96
C VAL A 523 -24.14 13.78 -5.84
N ASP A 524 -23.25 14.31 -5.00
CA ASP A 524 -23.60 15.22 -3.91
C ASP A 524 -24.17 16.55 -4.47
N GLU A 525 -23.56 17.13 -5.52
CA GLU A 525 -24.06 18.30 -6.24
C GLU A 525 -25.43 18.02 -6.91
N ALA A 526 -25.64 16.80 -7.42
CA ALA A 526 -26.94 16.41 -7.98
C ALA A 526 -28.02 16.35 -6.89
N ALA A 527 -27.69 15.87 -5.68
CA ALA A 527 -28.61 15.86 -4.55
C ALA A 527 -29.03 17.28 -4.14
N GLU A 528 -28.09 18.20 -4.13
CA GLU A 528 -28.34 19.62 -3.87
C GLU A 528 -29.27 20.24 -4.92
N LYS A 529 -29.03 20.04 -6.22
CA LYS A 529 -29.89 20.52 -7.32
C LYS A 529 -31.29 19.91 -7.27
N LEU A 530 -31.42 18.65 -6.90
CA LEU A 530 -32.70 17.97 -6.72
C LEU A 530 -33.38 18.29 -5.38
N ARG A 531 -32.67 18.96 -4.46
CA ARG A 531 -33.13 19.28 -3.09
C ARG A 531 -33.51 18.01 -2.32
N VAL A 532 -32.71 16.96 -2.43
CA VAL A 532 -32.89 15.69 -1.71
C VAL A 532 -31.65 15.42 -0.84
N ASP A 533 -31.87 14.62 0.20
CA ASP A 533 -30.78 14.16 1.04
C ASP A 533 -29.72 13.40 0.23
N PRO A 534 -28.42 13.68 0.36
CA PRO A 534 -27.38 13.04 -0.41
C PRO A 534 -27.33 11.51 -0.24
N LEU A 535 -27.61 10.99 0.94
CA LEU A 535 -27.71 9.54 1.18
C LEU A 535 -28.97 8.95 0.51
N ALA A 536 -30.10 9.64 0.58
CA ALA A 536 -31.33 9.20 -0.04
C ALA A 536 -31.22 9.17 -1.58
N LEU A 537 -30.46 10.11 -2.20
CA LEU A 537 -30.20 10.06 -3.63
C LEU A 537 -29.35 8.84 -4.01
N ARG A 538 -28.30 8.56 -3.23
CA ARG A 538 -27.46 7.36 -3.43
C ARG A 538 -28.27 6.07 -3.32
N LEU A 539 -29.12 5.98 -2.31
CA LEU A 539 -30.04 4.87 -2.12
C LEU A 539 -30.98 4.66 -3.34
N ARG A 540 -31.44 5.76 -3.95
CA ARG A 540 -32.30 5.73 -5.14
C ARG A 540 -31.55 5.32 -6.41
N TRP A 541 -30.31 5.80 -6.60
CA TRP A 541 -29.56 5.58 -7.82
C TRP A 541 -28.73 4.29 -7.86
N ASP A 542 -28.58 3.62 -6.73
CA ASP A 542 -27.70 2.47 -6.58
C ASP A 542 -28.47 1.19 -6.30
N GLY A 543 -28.53 0.28 -7.27
CA GLY A 543 -29.20 -1.02 -7.12
C GLY A 543 -28.33 -2.12 -6.52
N ASN A 544 -27.08 -1.81 -6.13
CA ASN A 544 -26.21 -2.80 -5.52
C ASN A 544 -26.68 -3.12 -4.08
N LEU A 545 -27.01 -4.38 -3.82
CA LEU A 545 -27.62 -4.82 -2.57
C LEU A 545 -26.72 -4.62 -1.33
N GLU A 546 -25.42 -4.80 -1.49
CA GLU A 546 -24.44 -4.63 -0.43
C GLU A 546 -24.40 -3.17 0.00
N ARG A 547 -24.30 -2.24 -0.95
CA ARG A 547 -24.31 -0.80 -0.65
C ARG A 547 -25.68 -0.31 -0.18
N GLN A 548 -26.78 -0.90 -0.65
CA GLN A 548 -28.13 -0.61 -0.14
C GLN A 548 -28.22 -0.90 1.37
N ARG A 549 -27.70 -2.04 1.84
CA ARG A 549 -27.65 -2.34 3.28
C ARG A 549 -26.78 -1.35 4.04
N LEU A 550 -25.63 -0.98 3.48
CA LEU A 550 -24.72 0.01 4.08
C LEU A 550 -25.33 1.42 4.14
N TYR A 551 -26.10 1.85 3.12
CA TYR A 551 -26.83 3.12 3.17
C TYR A 551 -27.89 3.08 4.29
N GLY A 552 -28.66 1.98 4.40
CA GLY A 552 -29.64 1.79 5.46
C GLY A 552 -29.02 1.75 6.87
N TRP A 553 -27.80 1.23 6.99
CA TRP A 553 -27.02 1.27 8.22
C TRP A 553 -26.50 2.67 8.52
N MET A 554 -25.91 3.36 7.53
CA MET A 554 -25.35 4.71 7.68
C MET A 554 -26.43 5.73 8.07
N ALA A 555 -27.65 5.60 7.55
CA ALA A 555 -28.77 6.48 7.89
C ALA A 555 -29.09 6.50 9.39
N LYS A 556 -28.76 5.44 10.10
CA LYS A 556 -29.00 5.27 11.55
C LYS A 556 -27.83 5.77 12.41
N GLN A 557 -26.64 6.00 11.81
CA GLN A 557 -25.46 6.40 12.55
C GLN A 557 -25.58 7.86 13.04
N PRO A 558 -25.19 8.16 14.29
CA PRO A 558 -25.27 9.52 14.84
C PRO A 558 -24.60 10.57 13.96
N ILE A 559 -23.42 10.25 13.39
CA ILE A 559 -22.68 11.19 12.51
C ILE A 559 -23.56 11.67 11.34
N TRP A 560 -24.41 10.82 10.77
CA TRP A 560 -25.27 11.19 9.63
C TRP A 560 -26.63 11.70 10.09
N ARG A 561 -27.28 11.00 11.03
CA ARG A 561 -28.63 11.31 11.54
C ARG A 561 -28.70 12.71 12.18
N ASP A 562 -27.69 13.03 12.99
CA ASP A 562 -27.68 14.23 13.82
C ASP A 562 -26.90 15.40 13.16
N ARG A 563 -26.39 15.26 11.94
CA ARG A 563 -25.51 16.20 11.25
C ARG A 563 -26.09 17.62 11.10
N ALA A 564 -27.39 17.77 10.97
CA ALA A 564 -28.03 19.09 10.88
C ALA A 564 -27.92 19.88 12.20
N VAL A 565 -27.83 19.18 13.34
CA VAL A 565 -27.70 19.78 14.67
C VAL A 565 -26.22 20.04 15.01
N THR A 566 -25.32 19.15 14.56
CA THR A 566 -23.88 19.26 14.85
C THR A 566 -23.14 20.22 13.91
N ALA A 567 -23.75 20.56 12.76
CA ALA A 567 -23.14 21.45 11.77
C ALA A 567 -22.96 22.88 12.31
N VAL A 568 -21.76 23.44 12.07
CA VAL A 568 -21.43 24.85 12.36
C VAL A 568 -21.05 25.52 11.04
N ARG A 569 -21.96 26.34 10.50
CA ARG A 569 -21.81 26.97 9.17
C ARG A 569 -21.43 28.46 9.21
N SER A 570 -21.14 29.00 10.39
CA SER A 570 -20.77 30.42 10.59
C SER A 570 -19.57 30.53 11.53
N GLY A 571 -18.88 31.66 11.50
CA GLY A 571 -17.69 31.90 12.31
C GLY A 571 -16.41 31.37 11.63
N ARG A 572 -15.30 31.39 12.39
CA ARG A 572 -13.99 30.95 11.93
C ARG A 572 -13.89 29.42 11.77
N PHE A 573 -14.28 28.70 12.81
CA PHE A 573 -14.26 27.24 12.80
C PHE A 573 -15.65 26.73 12.40
N ARG A 574 -15.71 26.02 11.27
CA ARG A 574 -16.97 25.49 10.74
C ARG A 574 -16.90 23.97 10.71
N ARG A 575 -18.03 23.33 10.96
CA ARG A 575 -18.14 21.86 10.95
C ARG A 575 -19.19 21.41 9.95
N GLY A 576 -18.88 20.34 9.24
CA GLY A 576 -19.79 19.72 8.30
C GLY A 576 -19.51 18.23 8.15
N VAL A 577 -20.50 17.54 7.58
CA VAL A 577 -20.48 16.08 7.38
C VAL A 577 -20.71 15.76 5.92
N GLY A 578 -19.82 14.95 5.34
CA GLY A 578 -19.92 14.47 3.95
C GLY A 578 -19.99 12.96 3.87
N ILE A 579 -20.72 12.47 2.88
CA ILE A 579 -20.87 11.04 2.58
C ILE A 579 -20.27 10.71 1.22
N ALA A 580 -19.73 9.49 1.10
CA ALA A 580 -19.32 8.93 -0.19
C ALA A 580 -19.47 7.41 -0.19
N ALA A 581 -19.64 6.85 -1.39
CA ALA A 581 -19.70 5.43 -1.61
C ALA A 581 -18.61 4.98 -2.60
N ALA A 582 -18.28 3.69 -2.57
CA ALA A 582 -17.38 3.10 -3.54
C ALA A 582 -17.66 1.60 -3.71
N ASN A 583 -17.05 1.04 -4.74
CA ASN A 583 -16.99 -0.40 -4.97
C ASN A 583 -15.60 -0.81 -5.39
N TRP A 584 -15.27 -2.06 -5.16
CA TRP A 584 -14.05 -2.68 -5.66
C TRP A 584 -14.37 -4.07 -6.21
N LEU A 585 -13.70 -4.42 -7.32
CA LEU A 585 -13.87 -5.72 -7.96
C LEU A 585 -13.45 -6.86 -7.03
N TYR A 586 -14.20 -7.94 -7.07
CA TYR A 586 -13.84 -9.19 -6.41
C TYR A 586 -12.93 -10.00 -7.35
N TRP A 587 -11.68 -10.19 -6.91
CA TRP A 587 -10.66 -10.95 -7.60
C TRP A 587 -10.22 -12.14 -6.77
N TRP A 588 -9.89 -13.23 -7.43
CA TRP A 588 -9.18 -14.35 -6.82
C TRP A 588 -8.19 -14.96 -7.80
N GLN A 589 -7.20 -15.68 -7.31
CA GLN A 589 -6.15 -16.31 -8.08
C GLN A 589 -6.16 -17.82 -7.82
N GLY A 590 -5.82 -18.65 -8.84
CA GLY A 590 -5.55 -20.06 -8.65
C GLY A 590 -4.30 -20.23 -7.81
N VAL A 591 -4.42 -20.92 -6.67
CA VAL A 591 -3.37 -21.11 -5.67
C VAL A 591 -3.40 -22.52 -5.12
N GLU A 592 -2.30 -22.93 -4.49
CA GLU A 592 -2.22 -24.16 -3.71
C GLU A 592 -1.81 -23.85 -2.27
N VAL A 593 -2.37 -24.63 -1.34
CA VAL A 593 -1.98 -24.63 0.07
C VAL A 593 -1.64 -26.07 0.45
N GLU A 594 -0.51 -26.25 1.10
CA GLU A 594 -0.13 -27.50 1.71
C GLU A 594 -0.46 -27.49 3.20
N LEU A 595 -1.14 -28.50 3.68
CA LEU A 595 -1.31 -28.84 5.09
C LEU A 595 -0.52 -30.11 5.37
N ALA A 596 0.30 -30.08 6.41
CA ALA A 596 1.11 -31.22 6.82
C ALA A 596 1.02 -31.48 8.32
N VAL A 597 1.04 -32.77 8.70
CA VAL A 597 1.39 -33.21 10.04
C VAL A 597 2.83 -33.70 10.00
N ARG A 598 3.70 -33.11 10.83
CA ARG A 598 5.09 -33.50 10.95
C ARG A 598 5.47 -33.53 12.42
N GLY A 599 5.97 -34.69 12.90
CA GLY A 599 6.30 -34.86 14.32
C GLY A 599 5.12 -34.57 15.24
N GLY A 600 3.89 -34.93 14.87
CA GLY A 600 2.69 -34.71 15.67
C GLY A 600 2.19 -33.26 15.75
N LYS A 601 2.69 -32.35 14.87
CA LYS A 601 2.27 -30.96 14.79
C LYS A 601 1.68 -30.61 13.41
N LEU A 602 0.63 -29.81 13.41
CA LEU A 602 0.00 -29.32 12.17
C LEU A 602 0.72 -28.07 11.65
N SER A 603 0.99 -28.05 10.34
CA SER A 603 1.60 -26.88 9.68
C SER A 603 0.92 -26.55 8.36
N VAL A 604 0.94 -25.27 8.00
CA VAL A 604 0.43 -24.71 6.73
C VAL A 604 1.59 -24.10 5.96
N SER A 605 1.71 -24.40 4.67
CA SER A 605 2.73 -23.76 3.84
C SER A 605 2.19 -23.31 2.48
N THR A 606 2.65 -22.12 2.01
CA THR A 606 2.38 -21.56 0.67
C THR A 606 3.33 -20.40 0.36
N SER A 607 3.67 -20.18 -0.91
CA SER A 607 4.58 -19.12 -1.35
C SER A 607 3.88 -17.74 -1.39
N VAL A 608 3.49 -17.23 -0.23
CA VAL A 608 2.94 -15.89 -0.04
C VAL A 608 3.85 -15.11 0.92
N GLN A 609 3.82 -13.79 0.87
CA GLN A 609 4.52 -12.90 1.80
C GLN A 609 3.54 -12.14 2.68
N ASP A 610 3.95 -11.81 3.90
CA ASP A 610 3.19 -10.91 4.78
C ASP A 610 3.82 -9.50 4.75
N MET A 611 3.05 -8.55 4.22
CA MET A 611 3.44 -7.14 4.14
C MET A 611 2.78 -6.27 5.22
N GLY A 612 2.32 -6.91 6.30
CA GLY A 612 1.59 -6.28 7.40
C GLY A 612 0.09 -6.54 7.39
N THR A 613 -0.41 -7.25 6.37
CA THR A 613 -1.83 -7.61 6.26
C THR A 613 -2.24 -8.72 7.23
N GLY A 614 -1.27 -9.48 7.77
CA GLY A 614 -1.50 -10.54 8.75
C GLY A 614 -1.92 -11.88 8.14
N ILE A 615 -1.51 -12.17 6.89
CA ILE A 615 -1.89 -13.42 6.23
C ILE A 615 -1.33 -14.65 6.98
N ARG A 616 -0.17 -14.54 7.63
CA ARG A 616 0.40 -15.59 8.49
C ARG A 616 -0.61 -16.00 9.57
N SER A 617 -1.15 -15.04 10.31
CA SER A 617 -2.12 -15.26 11.38
C SER A 617 -3.49 -15.70 10.86
N VAL A 618 -3.92 -15.20 9.69
CA VAL A 618 -5.16 -15.67 9.03
C VAL A 618 -5.07 -17.15 8.67
N LEU A 619 -3.94 -17.60 8.13
CA LEU A 619 -3.73 -19.02 7.80
C LEU A 619 -3.72 -19.90 9.05
N ALA A 620 -3.01 -19.49 10.10
CA ALA A 620 -2.98 -20.22 11.36
C ALA A 620 -4.36 -20.33 11.99
N ARG A 621 -5.06 -19.20 12.13
CA ARG A 621 -6.42 -19.16 12.68
C ARG A 621 -7.39 -20.02 11.89
N THR A 622 -7.36 -19.96 10.55
CA THR A 622 -8.24 -20.78 9.70
C THR A 622 -7.98 -22.28 9.89
N ALA A 623 -6.71 -22.68 9.98
CA ALA A 623 -6.34 -24.07 10.26
C ALA A 623 -6.75 -24.49 11.68
N ALA A 624 -6.51 -23.63 12.68
CA ALA A 624 -6.89 -23.87 14.06
C ALA A 624 -8.40 -24.05 14.20
N GLU A 625 -9.22 -23.15 13.65
CA GLU A 625 -10.68 -23.27 13.63
C GLU A 625 -11.13 -24.55 12.93
N ALA A 626 -10.49 -24.94 11.81
CA ALA A 626 -10.81 -26.16 11.11
C ALA A 626 -10.59 -27.43 11.94
N PHE A 627 -9.55 -27.47 12.77
CA PHE A 627 -9.17 -28.65 13.57
C PHE A 627 -9.53 -28.55 15.06
N GLY A 628 -10.12 -27.45 15.53
CA GLY A 628 -10.39 -27.21 16.96
C GLY A 628 -9.11 -27.12 17.78
N LEU A 629 -8.11 -26.40 17.27
CA LEU A 629 -6.80 -26.14 17.88
C LEU A 629 -6.68 -24.66 18.21
N GLU A 630 -5.65 -24.28 18.97
CA GLU A 630 -5.29 -22.86 19.15
C GLU A 630 -4.39 -22.39 18.00
N GLN A 631 -4.39 -21.08 17.74
CA GLN A 631 -3.62 -20.48 16.65
C GLN A 631 -2.12 -20.74 16.78
N GLU A 632 -1.61 -20.75 18.02
CA GLU A 632 -0.22 -20.99 18.37
C GLU A 632 0.24 -22.44 18.16
N ASP A 633 -0.70 -23.38 18.09
CA ASP A 633 -0.41 -24.79 17.79
C ASP A 633 -0.09 -25.03 16.30
N ILE A 634 -0.33 -24.03 15.44
CA ILE A 634 -0.21 -24.14 13.98
C ILE A 634 1.14 -23.57 13.52
N GLY A 635 1.98 -24.42 12.92
CA GLY A 635 3.15 -23.97 12.20
C GLY A 635 2.75 -23.26 10.89
N VAL A 636 3.35 -22.12 10.57
CA VAL A 636 3.08 -21.42 9.30
C VAL A 636 4.37 -21.07 8.58
N GLU A 637 4.55 -21.66 7.40
CA GLU A 637 5.69 -21.44 6.52
C GLU A 637 5.25 -20.62 5.31
N ILE A 638 5.72 -19.38 5.20
CA ILE A 638 5.49 -18.47 4.08
C ILE A 638 6.78 -17.70 3.78
N GLY A 639 6.80 -16.95 2.70
CA GLY A 639 7.92 -16.07 2.38
C GLY A 639 9.00 -16.70 1.50
N ASP A 640 8.75 -17.88 0.92
CA ASP A 640 9.69 -18.59 0.05
C ASP A 640 9.00 -19.07 -1.24
N SER A 641 9.61 -18.80 -2.38
CA SER A 641 9.06 -19.16 -3.70
C SER A 641 9.08 -20.65 -3.99
N THR A 642 9.80 -21.47 -3.21
CA THR A 642 9.88 -22.93 -3.37
C THR A 642 8.69 -23.65 -2.76
N LEU A 643 7.89 -22.96 -1.94
CA LEU A 643 6.66 -23.50 -1.35
C LEU A 643 5.54 -23.64 -2.39
N ALA A 644 4.43 -24.26 -2.01
CA ALA A 644 3.24 -24.39 -2.86
C ALA A 644 2.81 -23.02 -3.44
N PRO A 645 2.42 -22.93 -4.74
CA PRO A 645 2.19 -21.65 -5.40
C PRO A 645 1.10 -20.78 -4.75
N GLY A 646 1.48 -19.63 -4.21
CA GLY A 646 0.61 -18.63 -3.60
C GLY A 646 0.28 -17.46 -4.52
N PRO A 647 -0.64 -16.55 -4.09
CA PRO A 647 -1.06 -15.39 -4.87
C PRO A 647 -0.13 -14.20 -4.69
N ILE A 648 -0.24 -13.21 -5.59
CA ILE A 648 0.31 -11.89 -5.34
C ILE A 648 -0.53 -11.15 -4.28
N SER A 649 0.09 -10.26 -3.49
CA SER A 649 -0.60 -9.37 -2.53
C SER A 649 -0.94 -8.04 -3.21
N GLY A 650 -1.97 -8.05 -4.05
CA GLY A 650 -2.51 -6.92 -4.80
C GLY A 650 -3.89 -7.24 -5.35
N GLY A 651 -4.76 -6.24 -5.55
CA GLY A 651 -6.14 -6.44 -5.97
C GLY A 651 -7.03 -7.06 -4.90
N SER A 652 -6.64 -7.00 -3.63
CA SER A 652 -7.38 -7.54 -2.47
C SER A 652 -7.72 -9.02 -2.58
N ARG A 653 -6.85 -9.84 -3.18
CA ARG A 653 -7.15 -11.23 -3.54
C ARG A 653 -6.56 -12.29 -2.60
N THR A 654 -5.59 -11.94 -1.76
CA THR A 654 -4.78 -12.91 -1.01
C THR A 654 -5.63 -13.82 -0.13
N THR A 655 -6.40 -13.27 0.80
CA THR A 655 -7.28 -14.03 1.71
C THR A 655 -8.36 -14.80 0.94
N ALA A 656 -9.02 -14.14 -0.03
CA ALA A 656 -10.05 -14.75 -0.87
C ALA A 656 -9.55 -15.92 -1.73
N SER A 657 -8.22 -16.00 -1.97
CA SER A 657 -7.61 -17.13 -2.69
C SER A 657 -7.16 -18.22 -1.74
N LEU A 658 -6.48 -17.88 -0.64
CA LEU A 658 -5.83 -18.85 0.24
C LEU A 658 -6.77 -19.55 1.21
N VAL A 659 -7.71 -18.82 1.83
CA VAL A 659 -8.63 -19.40 2.82
C VAL A 659 -9.46 -20.57 2.24
N PRO A 660 -10.10 -20.45 1.07
CA PRO A 660 -10.82 -21.58 0.48
C PRO A 660 -9.92 -22.78 0.11
N ALA A 661 -8.68 -22.51 -0.31
CA ALA A 661 -7.72 -23.57 -0.61
C ALA A 661 -7.29 -24.31 0.66
N LEU A 662 -7.06 -23.58 1.75
CA LEU A 662 -6.72 -24.12 3.06
C LEU A 662 -7.85 -24.99 3.62
N LEU A 663 -9.11 -24.53 3.54
CA LEU A 663 -10.27 -25.29 3.98
C LEU A 663 -10.41 -26.61 3.17
N ALA A 664 -10.21 -26.55 1.86
CA ALA A 664 -10.22 -27.75 1.01
C ALA A 664 -9.06 -28.72 1.35
N ALA A 665 -7.88 -28.20 1.74
CA ALA A 665 -6.78 -29.03 2.22
C ALA A 665 -7.11 -29.66 3.58
N ALA A 666 -7.75 -28.89 4.48
CA ALA A 666 -8.17 -29.38 5.79
C ALA A 666 -9.19 -30.53 5.67
N ASP A 667 -10.16 -30.42 4.77
CA ASP A 667 -11.14 -31.49 4.55
C ASP A 667 -10.47 -32.77 4.05
N LYS A 668 -9.53 -32.66 3.10
CA LYS A 668 -8.74 -33.82 2.62
C LYS A 668 -7.90 -34.44 3.74
N LEU A 669 -7.20 -33.59 4.51
CA LEU A 669 -6.32 -34.07 5.58
C LEU A 669 -7.12 -34.75 6.70
N LYS A 670 -8.27 -34.20 7.07
CA LYS A 670 -9.20 -34.83 8.04
C LYS A 670 -9.67 -36.21 7.60
N ALA A 671 -10.06 -36.35 6.33
CA ALA A 671 -10.48 -37.62 5.79
C ALA A 671 -9.37 -38.67 5.88
N GLU A 672 -8.17 -38.33 5.46
CA GLU A 672 -6.99 -39.23 5.48
C GLU A 672 -6.56 -39.57 6.91
N LEU A 673 -6.52 -38.58 7.82
CA LEU A 673 -6.17 -38.81 9.23
C LEU A 673 -7.17 -39.73 9.91
N ARG A 674 -8.47 -39.58 9.65
CA ARG A 674 -9.49 -40.50 10.19
C ARG A 674 -9.34 -41.92 9.65
N GLU A 675 -9.02 -42.07 8.37
CA GLU A 675 -8.79 -43.37 7.77
C GLU A 675 -7.57 -44.07 8.39
N ARG A 676 -6.45 -43.36 8.52
CA ARG A 676 -5.22 -43.90 9.12
C ARG A 676 -5.34 -44.18 10.62
N SER A 677 -6.21 -43.48 11.34
CA SER A 677 -6.42 -43.66 12.78
C SER A 677 -7.40 -44.79 13.11
N ARG A 678 -8.12 -45.35 12.12
CA ARG A 678 -9.10 -46.43 12.34
C ARG A 678 -8.50 -47.62 13.07
N GLY A 679 -9.13 -48.03 14.17
CA GLY A 679 -8.68 -49.15 15.02
C GLY A 679 -7.47 -48.84 15.90
N ARG A 680 -6.88 -47.65 15.81
CA ARG A 680 -5.77 -47.20 16.68
C ARG A 680 -6.26 -46.17 17.71
N ILE A 681 -7.16 -45.30 17.33
CA ILE A 681 -7.71 -44.20 18.14
C ILE A 681 -9.23 -44.27 18.00
N GLY A 682 -9.98 -43.88 19.04
CA GLY A 682 -11.43 -43.86 19.01
C GLY A 682 -11.99 -42.94 17.88
N ASP A 683 -13.06 -43.35 17.22
CA ASP A 683 -13.63 -42.66 16.07
C ASP A 683 -14.01 -41.19 16.33
N ASN A 684 -14.28 -40.84 17.57
CA ASN A 684 -14.63 -39.47 18.00
C ASN A 684 -13.49 -38.74 18.74
N ALA A 685 -12.25 -39.24 18.67
CA ALA A 685 -11.14 -38.57 19.32
C ALA A 685 -10.93 -37.12 18.81
N PRO A 686 -10.54 -36.19 19.69
CA PRO A 686 -10.21 -34.82 19.28
C PRO A 686 -9.06 -34.80 18.25
N TRP A 687 -9.08 -33.83 17.33
CA TRP A 687 -8.05 -33.71 16.31
C TRP A 687 -6.64 -33.56 16.90
N ARG A 688 -6.49 -32.92 18.05
CA ARG A 688 -5.20 -32.81 18.76
C ARG A 688 -4.58 -34.19 19.05
N GLU A 689 -5.38 -35.16 19.50
CA GLU A 689 -4.91 -36.52 19.76
C GLU A 689 -4.57 -37.27 18.50
N ILE A 690 -5.42 -37.15 17.46
CA ILE A 690 -5.22 -37.81 16.16
C ILE A 690 -3.95 -37.26 15.49
N ILE A 691 -3.74 -35.95 15.49
CA ILE A 691 -2.56 -35.30 14.91
C ILE A 691 -1.30 -35.74 15.67
N ALA A 692 -1.32 -35.70 17.01
CA ALA A 692 -0.18 -36.09 17.84
C ALA A 692 0.25 -37.55 17.66
N ALA A 693 -0.68 -38.46 17.34
CA ALA A 693 -0.43 -39.89 17.13
C ALA A 693 -0.23 -40.27 15.66
N SER A 694 -0.31 -39.32 14.72
CA SER A 694 -0.21 -39.61 13.30
C SER A 694 1.25 -39.57 12.83
N ASP A 695 1.55 -40.49 11.87
CA ASP A 695 2.76 -40.40 11.07
C ASP A 695 2.77 -39.16 10.20
N ASP A 696 3.95 -38.75 9.73
CA ASP A 696 4.11 -37.61 8.85
C ASP A 696 3.28 -37.76 7.57
N ILE A 697 2.54 -36.72 7.24
CA ILE A 697 1.68 -36.63 6.07
C ILE A 697 1.61 -35.18 5.60
N ALA A 698 1.62 -34.98 4.28
CA ALA A 698 1.41 -33.66 3.65
C ALA A 698 0.42 -33.80 2.51
N LEU A 699 -0.58 -32.93 2.48
CA LEU A 699 -1.59 -32.87 1.43
C LEU A 699 -1.76 -31.46 0.88
N ARG A 700 -1.94 -31.36 -0.42
CA ARG A 700 -2.18 -30.09 -1.11
C ARG A 700 -3.62 -30.00 -1.61
N ALA A 701 -4.14 -28.80 -1.58
CA ALA A 701 -5.38 -28.48 -2.26
C ALA A 701 -5.32 -27.13 -2.97
N THR A 702 -6.08 -27.05 -4.04
CA THR A 702 -6.29 -25.82 -4.81
C THR A 702 -7.57 -25.14 -4.35
N ARG A 703 -7.67 -23.83 -4.59
CA ARG A 703 -8.90 -23.07 -4.33
C ARG A 703 -10.07 -23.63 -5.16
N PRO A 704 -11.20 -24.01 -4.53
CA PRO A 704 -12.41 -24.39 -5.26
C PRO A 704 -13.06 -23.17 -5.92
N PRO A 705 -13.85 -23.36 -7.01
CA PRO A 705 -14.62 -22.28 -7.60
C PRO A 705 -15.72 -21.79 -6.65
N ASP A 706 -16.16 -20.53 -6.85
CA ASP A 706 -17.34 -20.00 -6.16
C ASP A 706 -18.61 -20.70 -6.67
N ALA A 707 -19.61 -20.78 -5.81
CA ALA A 707 -20.92 -21.28 -6.20
C ALA A 707 -21.63 -20.29 -7.14
N PRO A 708 -22.46 -20.73 -8.09
CA PRO A 708 -23.26 -19.84 -8.91
C PRO A 708 -24.24 -19.02 -8.05
N SER A 709 -24.32 -17.70 -8.29
CA SER A 709 -25.28 -16.82 -7.64
C SER A 709 -26.25 -16.22 -8.63
N ALA A 710 -27.53 -16.37 -8.38
CA ALA A 710 -28.57 -15.75 -9.21
C ALA A 710 -28.65 -14.24 -9.01
N VAL A 711 -28.38 -13.79 -7.78
CA VAL A 711 -28.46 -12.38 -7.37
C VAL A 711 -27.27 -11.57 -7.91
N HIS A 712 -26.08 -12.17 -7.96
CA HIS A 712 -24.85 -11.48 -8.33
C HIS A 712 -24.47 -11.64 -9.81
N ARG A 713 -25.25 -12.38 -10.60
CA ARG A 713 -24.98 -12.61 -12.04
C ARG A 713 -24.90 -11.32 -12.84
N GLY A 714 -25.66 -10.30 -12.47
CA GLY A 714 -25.68 -9.00 -13.08
C GLY A 714 -24.64 -8.00 -12.60
N LEU A 715 -23.83 -8.32 -11.59
CA LEU A 715 -22.91 -7.40 -10.95
C LEU A 715 -21.46 -7.50 -11.45
N SER A 716 -21.12 -8.50 -12.27
CA SER A 716 -19.82 -8.55 -12.94
C SER A 716 -19.94 -7.97 -14.36
N PRO A 717 -19.56 -6.72 -14.59
CA PRO A 717 -19.63 -6.11 -15.92
C PRO A 717 -18.77 -6.84 -16.96
N LEU A 718 -17.79 -7.62 -16.49
CA LEU A 718 -16.92 -8.44 -17.31
C LEU A 718 -17.60 -9.75 -17.76
N GLN A 719 -18.56 -10.26 -16.99
CA GLN A 719 -19.31 -11.47 -17.32
C GLN A 719 -20.54 -11.15 -18.19
N GLU A 720 -21.14 -9.98 -18.03
CA GLU A 720 -22.30 -9.51 -18.80
C GLU A 720 -21.94 -8.87 -20.16
N GLY A 721 -20.70 -8.46 -20.36
CA GLY A 721 -20.25 -7.69 -21.51
C GLY A 721 -20.28 -8.43 -22.86
N GLY A 722 -21.13 -9.44 -23.04
CA GLY A 722 -21.24 -10.21 -24.26
C GLY A 722 -19.90 -10.80 -24.69
N PHE A 723 -19.60 -10.75 -25.99
CA PHE A 723 -18.35 -11.28 -26.55
C PHE A 723 -17.10 -10.57 -25.97
N ILE A 724 -17.16 -9.25 -25.78
CA ILE A 724 -16.02 -8.45 -25.26
C ILE A 724 -15.72 -8.78 -23.82
N GLY A 725 -16.74 -8.85 -22.96
CA GLY A 725 -16.55 -9.22 -21.55
C GLY A 725 -16.02 -10.63 -21.36
N LYS A 726 -16.56 -11.61 -22.14
CA LYS A 726 -16.06 -12.99 -22.12
C LYS A 726 -14.60 -13.09 -22.60
N THR A 727 -14.23 -12.33 -23.63
CA THR A 727 -12.86 -12.28 -24.13
C THR A 727 -11.91 -11.68 -23.09
N PHE A 728 -12.35 -10.63 -22.41
CA PHE A 728 -11.58 -10.00 -21.34
C PHE A 728 -11.36 -10.97 -20.15
N ASP A 729 -12.41 -11.63 -19.69
CA ASP A 729 -12.32 -12.64 -18.63
C ASP A 729 -11.41 -13.81 -19.03
N TRP A 730 -11.51 -14.27 -20.29
CA TRP A 730 -10.62 -15.29 -20.83
C TRP A 730 -9.15 -14.86 -20.85
N VAL A 731 -8.86 -13.60 -21.24
CA VAL A 731 -7.50 -13.02 -21.22
C VAL A 731 -6.96 -12.95 -19.79
N LEU A 732 -7.75 -12.47 -18.85
CA LEU A 732 -7.36 -12.39 -17.45
C LEU A 732 -7.00 -13.78 -16.87
N ARG A 733 -7.85 -14.77 -17.12
CA ARG A 733 -7.62 -16.15 -16.65
C ARG A 733 -6.40 -16.77 -17.30
N ARG A 734 -6.27 -16.62 -18.63
CA ARG A 734 -5.24 -17.31 -19.42
C ARG A 734 -3.83 -16.73 -19.23
N PHE A 735 -3.72 -15.41 -19.13
CA PHE A 735 -2.42 -14.71 -19.14
C PHE A 735 -2.02 -14.11 -17.79
N MET A 736 -2.98 -13.77 -16.92
CA MET A 736 -2.70 -13.18 -15.63
C MET A 736 -3.02 -14.13 -14.46
N HIS A 737 -3.54 -15.32 -14.74
CA HIS A 737 -4.03 -16.27 -13.72
C HIS A 737 -4.98 -15.63 -12.71
N LEU A 738 -5.75 -14.64 -13.17
CA LEU A 738 -6.66 -13.84 -12.37
C LEU A 738 -8.10 -14.18 -12.73
N ASN A 739 -8.91 -14.51 -11.72
CA ASN A 739 -10.32 -14.79 -11.88
C ASN A 739 -11.15 -13.64 -11.30
N THR A 740 -12.17 -13.20 -12.05
CA THR A 740 -13.20 -12.32 -11.51
C THR A 740 -14.23 -13.17 -10.79
N GLY A 741 -14.51 -12.83 -9.53
CA GLY A 741 -15.62 -13.42 -8.78
C GLY A 741 -16.96 -12.77 -9.15
N GLN A 742 -18.05 -13.37 -8.71
CA GLN A 742 -19.40 -12.80 -8.84
C GLN A 742 -19.64 -11.81 -7.69
N GLY A 743 -19.93 -10.55 -8.03
CA GLY A 743 -20.11 -9.47 -7.06
C GLY A 743 -18.92 -8.51 -6.93
N SER A 744 -19.05 -7.59 -6.01
CA SER A 744 -18.03 -6.59 -5.67
C SER A 744 -18.13 -6.23 -4.19
N SER A 745 -17.02 -5.81 -3.57
CA SER A 745 -17.08 -5.21 -2.25
C SER A 745 -17.74 -3.83 -2.33
N GLY A 746 -18.47 -3.45 -1.27
CA GLY A 746 -19.11 -2.15 -1.14
C GLY A 746 -18.53 -1.35 0.03
N ALA A 747 -18.50 -0.03 -0.10
CA ALA A 747 -18.16 0.88 0.99
C ALA A 747 -19.11 2.08 1.00
N VAL A 748 -19.53 2.52 2.20
CA VAL A 748 -20.28 3.76 2.45
C VAL A 748 -19.70 4.43 3.68
N TYR A 749 -19.17 5.62 3.52
CA TYR A 749 -18.41 6.34 4.52
C TYR A 749 -18.99 7.72 4.80
N ALA A 750 -18.93 8.15 6.06
CA ALA A 750 -19.19 9.51 6.47
C ALA A 750 -17.98 10.10 7.20
N ALA A 751 -17.60 11.31 6.81
CA ALA A 751 -16.54 12.06 7.44
C ALA A 751 -17.11 13.33 8.07
N GLU A 752 -16.72 13.65 9.30
CA GLU A 752 -16.92 14.96 9.90
C GLU A 752 -15.61 15.75 9.83
N VAL A 753 -15.69 16.99 9.40
CA VAL A 753 -14.52 17.88 9.32
C VAL A 753 -14.75 19.16 10.09
N GLU A 754 -13.66 19.71 10.61
CA GLU A 754 -13.58 21.08 11.10
C GLU A 754 -12.69 21.90 10.17
N VAL A 755 -13.21 23.01 9.68
CA VAL A 755 -12.54 23.93 8.75
C VAL A 755 -12.24 25.24 9.45
N ASP A 756 -10.97 25.61 9.55
CA ASP A 756 -10.53 26.97 9.93
C ASP A 756 -10.57 27.87 8.69
N THR A 757 -11.59 28.68 8.56
CA THR A 757 -11.80 29.56 7.40
C THR A 757 -10.80 30.71 7.29
N LEU A 758 -10.04 30.98 8.37
CA LEU A 758 -8.98 31.99 8.36
C LEU A 758 -7.66 31.47 7.81
N LEU A 759 -7.27 30.27 8.25
CA LEU A 759 -6.01 29.65 7.87
C LEU A 759 -6.15 28.63 6.72
N GLY A 760 -7.38 28.27 6.33
CA GLY A 760 -7.65 27.24 5.31
C GLY A 760 -7.29 25.84 5.77
N HIS A 761 -7.13 25.59 7.06
CA HIS A 761 -6.86 24.28 7.59
C HIS A 761 -8.15 23.46 7.66
N CYS A 762 -8.08 22.21 7.21
CA CYS A 762 -9.13 21.23 7.35
C CYS A 762 -8.62 20.06 8.19
N ARG A 763 -9.36 19.70 9.23
CA ARG A 763 -9.10 18.56 10.10
C ARG A 763 -10.30 17.61 10.07
N VAL A 764 -10.04 16.31 9.90
CA VAL A 764 -11.07 15.28 10.08
C VAL A 764 -11.19 15.02 11.58
N THR A 765 -12.38 15.21 12.14
CA THR A 765 -12.62 15.06 13.59
C THR A 765 -13.20 13.69 13.93
N ARG A 766 -14.04 13.14 13.05
CA ARG A 766 -14.65 11.82 13.20
C ARG A 766 -14.83 11.15 11.85
N TYR A 767 -14.71 9.83 11.85
CA TYR A 767 -14.88 9.03 10.64
C TYR A 767 -15.70 7.76 10.91
N VAL A 768 -16.72 7.50 10.11
CA VAL A 768 -17.57 6.30 10.23
C VAL A 768 -17.60 5.58 8.90
N ALA A 769 -17.20 4.30 8.90
CA ALA A 769 -16.98 3.50 7.72
C ALA A 769 -17.78 2.20 7.75
N GLY A 770 -18.66 1.99 6.78
CA GLY A 770 -19.35 0.73 6.52
C GLY A 770 -18.73 0.01 5.32
N LEU A 771 -18.39 -1.26 5.49
CA LEU A 771 -17.75 -2.12 4.49
C LEU A 771 -18.50 -3.43 4.33
N ALA A 772 -18.96 -3.77 3.13
CA ALA A 772 -19.56 -5.04 2.79
C ALA A 772 -18.51 -5.94 2.13
N VAL A 773 -18.02 -6.92 2.87
CA VAL A 773 -16.87 -7.77 2.48
C VAL A 773 -17.11 -9.26 2.73
N GLY A 774 -18.28 -9.65 3.22
CA GLY A 774 -18.58 -11.02 3.65
C GLY A 774 -17.82 -11.39 4.92
N ARG A 775 -17.65 -12.69 5.16
CA ARG A 775 -17.04 -13.22 6.38
C ARG A 775 -15.65 -12.60 6.61
N VAL A 776 -15.50 -11.96 7.76
CA VAL A 776 -14.23 -11.39 8.22
C VAL A 776 -13.39 -12.49 8.86
N GLN A 777 -12.33 -12.91 8.19
CA GLN A 777 -11.49 -14.04 8.62
C GLN A 777 -10.73 -13.76 9.92
N HIS A 778 -10.35 -12.51 10.15
CA HIS A 778 -9.66 -12.07 11.37
C HIS A 778 -10.08 -10.62 11.73
N PRO A 779 -11.03 -10.43 12.68
CA PRO A 779 -11.63 -9.12 12.93
C PRO A 779 -10.64 -8.01 13.33
N VAL A 780 -9.66 -8.31 14.19
CA VAL A 780 -8.67 -7.32 14.65
C VAL A 780 -7.80 -6.85 13.49
N LEU A 781 -7.24 -7.78 12.72
CA LEU A 781 -6.38 -7.46 11.57
C LEU A 781 -7.17 -6.74 10.47
N ALA A 782 -8.42 -7.15 10.22
CA ALA A 782 -9.28 -6.51 9.23
C ALA A 782 -9.59 -5.05 9.62
N ARG A 783 -9.93 -4.80 10.88
CA ARG A 783 -10.16 -3.44 11.41
C ARG A 783 -8.92 -2.57 11.26
N ASN A 784 -7.74 -3.10 11.62
CA ASN A 784 -6.47 -2.40 11.51
C ASN A 784 -6.14 -2.05 10.03
N GLN A 785 -6.42 -2.97 9.08
CA GLN A 785 -6.28 -2.70 7.64
C GLN A 785 -7.23 -1.62 7.14
N ALA A 786 -8.48 -1.62 7.57
CA ALA A 786 -9.47 -0.62 7.18
C ALA A 786 -9.12 0.77 7.74
N ALA A 787 -8.76 0.86 9.02
CA ALA A 787 -8.33 2.10 9.66
C ALA A 787 -7.11 2.71 8.96
N GLY A 788 -6.08 1.90 8.70
CA GLY A 788 -4.89 2.36 8.00
C GLY A 788 -5.17 2.83 6.56
N SER A 789 -6.13 2.21 5.86
CA SER A 789 -6.60 2.66 4.54
C SER A 789 -7.26 4.03 4.60
N ILE A 790 -8.09 4.26 5.61
CA ILE A 790 -8.77 5.54 5.84
C ILE A 790 -7.72 6.63 6.10
N ILE A 791 -6.74 6.37 6.96
CA ILE A 791 -5.66 7.32 7.26
C ILE A 791 -4.85 7.67 6.00
N GLN A 792 -4.54 6.69 5.15
CA GLN A 792 -3.90 6.96 3.84
C GLN A 792 -4.79 7.82 2.93
N GLY A 793 -6.11 7.58 2.94
CA GLY A 793 -7.06 8.39 2.19
C GLY A 793 -7.19 9.82 2.72
N ILE A 794 -7.10 10.04 4.04
CA ILE A 794 -7.02 11.37 4.66
C ILE A 794 -5.76 12.10 4.18
N GLY A 795 -4.61 11.38 4.14
CA GLY A 795 -3.36 11.92 3.59
C GLY A 795 -3.52 12.40 2.15
N TYR A 796 -4.13 11.57 1.31
CA TYR A 796 -4.39 11.90 -0.10
C TYR A 796 -5.33 13.10 -0.26
N ALA A 797 -6.35 13.19 0.61
CA ALA A 797 -7.31 14.28 0.56
C ALA A 797 -6.73 15.63 1.00
N LEU A 798 -5.83 15.67 1.99
CA LEU A 798 -5.48 16.89 2.70
C LEU A 798 -3.98 17.26 2.67
N TYR A 799 -3.07 16.30 2.59
CA TYR A 799 -1.65 16.56 2.91
C TYR A 799 -0.66 16.19 1.81
N GLU A 800 -0.86 15.04 1.16
CA GLU A 800 0.14 14.43 0.29
C GLU A 800 0.25 15.17 -1.05
N ASN A 801 1.31 15.95 -1.21
CA ASN A 801 1.54 16.83 -2.36
C ASN A 801 2.89 16.49 -3.00
N ARG A 802 2.88 15.75 -4.13
CA ARG A 802 4.07 15.40 -4.89
C ARG A 802 4.43 16.54 -5.85
N GLN A 803 5.35 17.40 -5.45
CA GLN A 803 5.82 18.52 -6.27
C GLN A 803 6.95 18.08 -7.20
N LEU A 804 6.90 18.57 -8.42
CA LEU A 804 7.89 18.30 -9.46
C LEU A 804 8.55 19.59 -9.92
N ASP A 805 9.82 19.51 -10.23
CA ASP A 805 10.50 20.54 -11.02
C ASP A 805 9.92 20.53 -12.45
N PRO A 806 9.32 21.62 -12.92
CA PRO A 806 8.69 21.67 -14.23
C PRO A 806 9.67 21.56 -15.40
N ALA A 807 10.97 21.81 -15.18
CA ALA A 807 12.00 21.71 -16.22
C ALA A 807 12.56 20.29 -16.35
N THR A 808 12.77 19.61 -15.23
CA THR A 808 13.45 18.31 -15.19
C THR A 808 12.52 17.13 -14.83
N GLY A 809 11.39 17.40 -14.22
CA GLY A 809 10.55 16.34 -13.66
C GLY A 809 11.11 15.69 -12.40
N ALA A 810 12.19 16.23 -11.84
CA ALA A 810 12.72 15.81 -10.55
C ALA A 810 11.67 16.02 -9.45
N VAL A 811 11.56 15.06 -8.54
CA VAL A 811 10.64 15.16 -7.40
C VAL A 811 11.26 16.05 -6.35
N LEU A 812 10.66 17.20 -6.11
CA LEU A 812 11.13 18.19 -5.13
C LEU A 812 10.78 17.76 -3.69
N THR A 813 9.67 17.05 -3.53
CA THR A 813 9.22 16.51 -2.23
C THR A 813 9.57 15.02 -2.12
N ALA A 814 10.86 14.71 -2.21
CA ALA A 814 11.36 13.33 -2.24
C ALA A 814 11.76 12.77 -0.85
N GLY A 815 11.48 13.50 0.22
CA GLY A 815 11.72 13.11 1.60
C GLY A 815 10.47 13.25 2.47
N LEU A 816 10.49 12.68 3.68
CA LEU A 816 9.39 12.82 4.65
C LEU A 816 9.36 14.19 5.34
N GLU A 817 10.41 14.97 5.19
CA GLU A 817 10.51 16.37 5.60
C GLU A 817 9.64 17.28 4.75
N ASP A 818 9.44 16.97 3.47
CA ASP A 818 8.72 17.79 2.50
C ASP A 818 7.40 17.15 2.03
N TYR A 819 7.36 15.80 1.94
CA TYR A 819 6.17 15.04 1.59
C TYR A 819 5.44 14.60 2.86
N ARG A 820 4.47 15.41 3.30
CA ARG A 820 3.73 15.18 4.52
C ARG A 820 2.77 13.99 4.38
N ILE A 821 2.90 12.99 5.24
CA ILE A 821 1.90 11.94 5.47
C ILE A 821 1.21 12.17 6.83
N PRO A 822 -0.02 11.66 7.06
CA PRO A 822 -0.69 11.81 8.35
C PRO A 822 0.14 11.24 9.50
N GLY A 823 0.24 12.00 10.58
CA GLY A 823 0.80 11.56 11.84
C GLY A 823 -0.28 11.10 12.82
N ILE A 824 0.14 10.73 14.04
CA ILE A 824 -0.75 10.26 15.10
C ILE A 824 -1.79 11.32 15.51
N ALA A 825 -1.41 12.61 15.52
CA ALA A 825 -2.28 13.74 15.84
C ALA A 825 -3.28 14.08 14.72
N ASP A 826 -3.01 13.68 13.48
CA ASP A 826 -3.91 13.89 12.34
C ASP A 826 -4.98 12.79 12.23
N THR A 827 -4.87 11.74 13.05
CA THR A 827 -5.77 10.59 12.99
C THR A 827 -7.05 10.86 13.80
N PRO A 828 -8.25 10.85 13.18
CA PRO A 828 -9.52 11.01 13.89
C PRO A 828 -9.90 9.76 14.69
N GLU A 829 -11.01 9.83 15.43
CA GLU A 829 -11.73 8.65 15.87
C GLU A 829 -12.36 7.97 14.64
N ILE A 830 -12.10 6.65 14.49
CA ILE A 830 -12.54 5.86 13.33
C ILE A 830 -13.42 4.70 13.78
N ASP A 831 -14.71 4.78 13.47
CA ASP A 831 -15.68 3.70 13.69
C ASP A 831 -15.79 2.85 12.41
N ILE A 832 -15.62 1.52 12.52
CA ILE A 832 -15.68 0.60 11.38
C ILE A 832 -16.72 -0.47 11.64
N TYR A 833 -17.62 -0.64 10.67
CA TYR A 833 -18.61 -1.70 10.59
C TYR A 833 -18.35 -2.58 9.37
N PHE A 834 -18.38 -3.90 9.59
CA PHE A 834 -18.33 -4.89 8.53
C PHE A 834 -19.71 -5.51 8.33
N ASP A 835 -20.26 -5.43 7.11
CA ASP A 835 -21.44 -6.17 6.68
C ASP A 835 -20.97 -7.49 6.05
N GLU A 836 -21.28 -8.58 6.73
CA GLU A 836 -20.88 -9.94 6.34
C GLU A 836 -21.93 -10.66 5.48
N ALA A 837 -23.12 -10.07 5.29
CA ALA A 837 -24.21 -10.69 4.55
C ALA A 837 -24.01 -10.64 3.03
N GLY A 838 -24.59 -11.60 2.31
CA GLY A 838 -24.70 -11.58 0.84
C GLY A 838 -23.53 -12.21 0.09
N PHE A 839 -22.61 -12.88 0.78
CA PHE A 839 -21.43 -13.51 0.17
C PHE A 839 -21.39 -15.03 0.36
N GLU A 840 -22.52 -15.67 0.61
CA GLU A 840 -22.64 -17.11 0.85
C GLU A 840 -22.22 -17.96 -0.35
N HIS A 841 -22.30 -17.40 -1.55
CA HIS A 841 -21.85 -18.02 -2.80
C HIS A 841 -20.33 -18.02 -2.97
N VAL A 842 -19.61 -17.18 -2.22
CA VAL A 842 -18.14 -17.05 -2.30
C VAL A 842 -17.49 -18.19 -1.52
N ALA A 843 -16.57 -18.90 -2.14
CA ALA A 843 -15.77 -19.89 -1.44
C ALA A 843 -15.02 -19.23 -0.26
N GLY A 844 -15.20 -19.79 0.97
CA GLY A 844 -14.68 -19.17 2.20
C GLY A 844 -15.52 -18.02 2.76
N GLY A 845 -16.61 -17.62 2.09
CA GLY A 845 -17.62 -16.68 2.56
C GLY A 845 -17.20 -15.21 2.58
N GLY A 846 -15.96 -14.86 2.25
CA GLY A 846 -15.46 -13.50 2.33
C GLY A 846 -14.62 -13.07 1.11
N ILE A 847 -14.64 -11.78 0.82
CA ILE A 847 -13.82 -11.16 -0.23
C ILE A 847 -12.79 -10.20 0.39
N GLY A 848 -11.79 -9.78 -0.40
CA GLY A 848 -10.72 -8.94 0.13
C GLY A 848 -11.16 -7.50 0.40
N LEU A 849 -10.69 -6.93 1.52
CA LEU A 849 -11.00 -5.56 1.95
C LEU A 849 -9.84 -4.56 1.78
N GLY A 850 -8.66 -5.04 1.42
CA GLY A 850 -7.42 -4.24 1.48
C GLY A 850 -7.42 -2.95 0.66
N GLU A 851 -8.21 -2.85 -0.40
CA GLU A 851 -8.23 -1.70 -1.31
C GLU A 851 -9.52 -0.89 -1.21
N ILE A 852 -10.68 -1.53 -1.09
CA ILE A 852 -11.98 -0.84 -1.03
C ILE A 852 -12.00 0.24 0.08
N ALA A 853 -11.31 -0.01 1.18
CA ALA A 853 -11.33 0.86 2.35
C ALA A 853 -10.68 2.25 2.12
N THR A 854 -9.86 2.45 1.08
CA THR A 854 -9.28 3.76 0.78
C THR A 854 -10.10 4.58 -0.23
N LEU A 855 -11.02 3.94 -0.97
CA LEU A 855 -11.62 4.54 -2.16
C LEU A 855 -12.50 5.77 -1.87
N PRO A 856 -13.48 5.74 -0.93
CA PRO A 856 -14.41 6.84 -0.77
C PRO A 856 -13.90 7.98 0.14
N VAL A 857 -12.67 7.85 0.68
CA VAL A 857 -12.19 8.73 1.75
C VAL A 857 -12.05 10.18 1.28
N ALA A 858 -11.36 10.43 0.17
CA ALA A 858 -11.15 11.80 -0.32
C ALA A 858 -12.48 12.48 -0.71
N ALA A 859 -13.43 11.71 -1.23
CA ALA A 859 -14.73 12.22 -1.62
C ALA A 859 -15.60 12.60 -0.41
N SER A 860 -15.65 11.74 0.64
CA SER A 860 -16.41 12.06 1.86
C SER A 860 -15.87 13.30 2.56
N ILE A 861 -14.55 13.48 2.58
CA ILE A 861 -13.90 14.68 3.13
C ILE A 861 -14.24 15.91 2.29
N ALA A 862 -14.15 15.84 0.95
CA ALA A 862 -14.47 16.98 0.08
C ALA A 862 -15.95 17.40 0.20
N ASN A 863 -16.87 16.45 0.30
CA ASN A 863 -18.29 16.72 0.55
C ASN A 863 -18.52 17.31 1.95
N ALA A 864 -17.77 16.88 2.97
CA ALA A 864 -17.83 17.44 4.31
C ALA A 864 -17.31 18.90 4.34
N VAL A 865 -16.24 19.21 3.60
CA VAL A 865 -15.73 20.57 3.44
C VAL A 865 -16.77 21.45 2.76
N HIS A 866 -17.47 20.94 1.75
CA HIS A 866 -18.58 21.68 1.12
C HIS A 866 -19.72 21.95 2.11
N ASP A 867 -20.15 20.95 2.88
CA ASP A 867 -21.20 21.14 3.91
C ASP A 867 -20.79 22.14 4.99
N ALA A 868 -19.51 22.14 5.41
CA ALA A 868 -18.98 23.06 6.42
C ALA A 868 -18.82 24.51 5.89
N ALA A 869 -18.25 24.65 4.70
CA ALA A 869 -17.70 25.93 4.22
C ALA A 869 -18.48 26.54 3.05
N GLY A 870 -19.39 25.81 2.41
CA GLY A 870 -20.16 26.25 1.26
C GLY A 870 -19.36 26.37 -0.05
N VAL A 871 -18.15 25.79 -0.09
CA VAL A 871 -17.29 25.81 -1.28
C VAL A 871 -16.96 24.39 -1.72
N ARG A 872 -17.12 24.08 -3.01
CA ARG A 872 -16.82 22.78 -3.57
C ARG A 872 -15.44 22.80 -4.23
N LEU A 873 -14.49 22.11 -3.61
CA LEU A 873 -13.13 21.99 -4.11
C LEU A 873 -13.01 20.77 -5.02
N ARG A 874 -12.73 21.01 -6.29
CA ARG A 874 -12.62 19.98 -7.34
C ARG A 874 -11.18 19.55 -7.60
N GLU A 875 -10.29 19.80 -6.64
CA GLU A 875 -8.88 19.49 -6.72
C GLU A 875 -8.34 19.02 -5.36
N ILE A 876 -7.61 17.92 -5.32
CA ILE A 876 -6.92 17.41 -4.13
C ILE A 876 -5.41 17.30 -4.34
N PRO A 877 -4.60 17.43 -3.25
CA PRO A 877 -5.02 17.65 -1.85
C PRO A 877 -5.70 19.02 -1.63
N ILE A 878 -6.64 19.04 -0.67
CA ILE A 878 -7.33 20.26 -0.21
C ILE A 878 -6.34 21.07 0.65
N ARG A 879 -5.46 21.79 -0.01
CA ARG A 879 -4.44 22.60 0.66
C ARG A 879 -5.03 23.89 1.21
N PRO A 880 -4.40 24.48 2.26
CA PRO A 880 -4.85 25.74 2.84
C PRO A 880 -5.00 26.89 1.84
N ASP A 881 -4.05 27.05 0.90
CA ASP A 881 -4.09 28.07 -0.14
C ASP A 881 -5.29 27.90 -1.09
N ARG A 882 -5.60 26.65 -1.49
CA ARG A 882 -6.73 26.32 -2.34
C ARG A 882 -8.06 26.64 -1.63
N LEU A 883 -8.17 26.24 -0.36
CA LEU A 883 -9.39 26.48 0.43
C LEU A 883 -9.63 27.96 0.70
N ILE A 884 -8.59 28.73 1.10
CA ILE A 884 -8.70 30.16 1.31
C ILE A 884 -9.10 30.88 0.01
N ASN A 885 -8.49 30.52 -1.11
CA ASN A 885 -8.81 31.12 -2.41
C ASN A 885 -10.26 30.86 -2.82
N ALA A 886 -10.77 29.64 -2.60
CA ALA A 886 -12.18 29.32 -2.87
C ALA A 886 -13.14 30.11 -1.98
N LEU A 887 -12.85 30.21 -0.68
CA LEU A 887 -13.63 30.99 0.27
C LEU A 887 -13.67 32.50 -0.09
N ARG A 888 -12.55 33.09 -0.53
CA ARG A 888 -12.44 34.48 -0.92
C ARG A 888 -13.20 34.83 -2.20
N ARG A 889 -13.19 33.90 -3.16
CA ARG A 889 -13.91 34.09 -4.43
C ARG A 889 -15.42 33.95 -4.28
N GLY A 890 -15.89 33.43 -3.16
CA GLY A 890 -17.30 33.09 -2.97
C GLY A 890 -17.74 32.03 -3.96
N GLU A 891 -16.84 31.10 -4.31
CA GLU A 891 -17.14 29.95 -5.17
C GLU A 891 -18.08 29.01 -4.40
N ALA A 892 -19.32 29.48 -4.21
CA ALA A 892 -20.44 28.64 -3.89
C ALA A 892 -20.63 27.62 -5.01
N ALA A 893 -21.04 26.41 -4.65
CA ALA A 893 -21.26 25.33 -5.59
C ALA A 893 -22.23 25.70 -6.73
#